data_3d26992d129d71ed68dd953389dbd2b7
#
_entry.id   3d26992d129d71ed68dd953389dbd2b7
#
_cell.length_a   1.000
_cell.length_b   1.000
_cell.length_c   1.000
_cell.angle_alpha   90.00
_cell.angle_beta   90.00
_cell.angle_gamma   90.00
#
_symmetry.space_group_name_H-M   'P 1'
#
loop_
_entity.id
_entity.type
_entity.pdbx_description
1 polymer ?
#
loop_
_entity_poly.entity_id
_entity_poly.type
_entity_poly.pdbx_seq_one_letter_code
_entity_poly.pdbx_strand_id
1 'polypeptide(L)'
;MRRTLCLTLLMIAALSVRGQQVFHDISLSEALITLDNASKRYIITFVYDELEDFTVTKTIKKGRSVPDAVREVCGFYPVRVVVKGREIFVECVQKNHTKLKGRLVDAENQPVAYANIALFSLADSSLIGGGVSNEAGRFVIPCGAEQAQVRISYIGYKTIERTMTIGDVGTLQLLVADNYLQNVTVKGVTPIIRNDADRLQYVVASDPFAQGHSALELMNRVPLVSMSGGRVSILGKGHAGWMLNGRVIEHDGGAIPRRLWSLRAEDIECIEIITVPAGSYMSDASGFINIVTKRDHTFGWWGDLQAQIIAKDVWNWQYGGSVNYASSRFDASFDVYGNRQTERADMMTTYERPKAFTKWSAGRNENQDREYGGNLTLHYQLTPRWEVGAMLSYHQNHDDQDMTDRDRVRFSINYAPFSGLGPNIKEYTIASESSLSPNGAMHTTAFTAYSDLQLDTRGKQANLTYNFYNKTGTRGSVMEGEANIPVYYYSSDDPYHVFNSFELDTDYRIHSLKLDFSLPFPFAKIETGLAFTDIDNTVFKSQEQSSNIDVDGVYRNNNYRYQEQSAIGYLMVNKQLHPRLSATLGFHLERSWLMGEDRDMTKSVKTKQSFTKLLPTFSADYQIDSRQQLLLQLGRNINRPNFDELNQVPVYVSMTNLIAGNPALMPGTTDFAELSYRHSGALYANLWYRQGRDQTAWFTRFHIDQNQNYRL
;
A
#
# COMPACT_ATOMS: atom_id res chain seq x y z
N MET A 1 1.52 -62.24 20.63
CA MET A 1 1.64 -61.17 19.60
C MET A 1 2.44 -61.56 18.35
N ARG A 2 3.54 -62.32 18.39
CA ARG A 2 4.31 -62.70 17.17
C ARG A 2 3.59 -63.72 16.26
N ARG A 3 2.73 -64.63 16.79
CA ARG A 3 1.97 -65.60 15.98
C ARG A 3 0.75 -65.00 15.26
N THR A 4 0.13 -63.97 15.81
CA THR A 4 -0.99 -63.27 15.16
C THR A 4 -0.50 -62.34 14.04
N LEU A 5 0.69 -61.78 14.13
CA LEU A 5 1.27 -60.91 13.10
C LEU A 5 1.70 -61.73 11.88
N CYS A 6 2.21 -62.99 12.05
CA CYS A 6 2.52 -63.87 10.92
C CYS A 6 1.28 -64.40 10.17
N LEU A 7 0.17 -64.64 10.87
CA LEU A 7 -1.09 -65.04 10.24
C LEU A 7 -1.76 -63.88 9.43
N THR A 8 -1.66 -62.65 9.88
CA THR A 8 -2.13 -61.48 9.17
C THR A 8 -1.25 -61.18 7.93
N LEU A 9 0.08 -61.34 8.00
CA LEU A 9 0.99 -61.20 6.87
C LEU A 9 0.80 -62.33 5.84
N LEU A 10 0.51 -63.57 6.26
CA LEU A 10 0.16 -64.68 5.38
C LEU A 10 -1.23 -64.52 4.74
N MET A 11 -2.18 -63.90 5.42
CA MET A 11 -3.47 -63.56 4.82
C MET A 11 -3.40 -62.43 3.79
N ILE A 12 -2.52 -61.42 3.98
CA ILE A 12 -2.28 -60.36 3.01
C ILE A 12 -1.57 -60.88 1.76
N ALA A 13 -0.64 -61.85 1.90
CA ALA A 13 0.03 -62.45 0.76
C ALA A 13 -0.86 -63.34 -0.13
N ALA A 14 -2.02 -63.82 0.37
CA ALA A 14 -3.00 -64.59 -0.38
C ALA A 14 -4.01 -63.74 -1.17
N LEU A 15 -3.97 -62.41 -1.05
CA LEU A 15 -4.93 -61.46 -1.63
C LEU A 15 -4.36 -60.74 -2.88
N SER A 16 -3.10 -60.95 -3.26
CA SER A 16 -2.45 -60.22 -4.34
C SER A 16 -2.31 -61.01 -5.60
N VAL A 17 -2.36 -60.36 -6.76
CA VAL A 17 -2.05 -60.91 -8.07
C VAL A 17 -0.57 -61.35 -8.07
N ARG A 18 -0.32 -62.61 -8.40
CA ARG A 18 1.03 -63.20 -8.41
C ARG A 18 1.80 -62.85 -9.69
N GLY A 19 2.20 -61.61 -9.85
CA GLY A 19 3.05 -61.16 -10.96
C GLY A 19 2.70 -59.75 -11.38
N GLN A 20 3.59 -59.11 -12.11
CA GLN A 20 3.28 -57.88 -12.85
C GLN A 20 2.47 -58.31 -14.08
N GLN A 21 1.28 -57.73 -14.27
CA GLN A 21 0.48 -57.98 -15.47
C GLN A 21 0.52 -56.71 -16.35
N VAL A 22 0.88 -56.92 -17.62
CA VAL A 22 0.94 -55.82 -18.60
C VAL A 22 -0.18 -56.05 -19.62
N PHE A 23 -1.06 -55.11 -19.73
CA PHE A 23 -2.11 -55.08 -20.75
C PHE A 23 -1.72 -54.05 -21.79
N HIS A 24 -1.77 -54.36 -23.05
CA HIS A 24 -1.47 -53.46 -24.14
C HIS A 24 -2.51 -53.58 -25.25
N ASP A 25 -3.38 -52.59 -25.35
CA ASP A 25 -4.42 -52.44 -26.37
C ASP A 25 -5.34 -53.69 -26.50
N ILE A 26 -5.65 -54.33 -25.39
CA ILE A 26 -6.59 -55.47 -25.32
C ILE A 26 -7.99 -54.99 -24.86
N SER A 27 -9.04 -55.78 -25.14
CA SER A 27 -10.37 -55.46 -24.66
C SER A 27 -10.45 -55.48 -23.12
N LEU A 28 -11.36 -54.68 -22.54
CA LEU A 28 -11.61 -54.71 -21.10
C LEU A 28 -12.12 -56.10 -20.69
N SER A 29 -12.94 -56.74 -21.52
CA SER A 29 -13.45 -58.08 -21.30
C SER A 29 -12.30 -59.11 -21.19
N GLU A 30 -11.30 -59.08 -22.10
CA GLU A 30 -10.12 -59.94 -22.04
C GLU A 30 -9.22 -59.64 -20.85
N ALA A 31 -9.05 -58.32 -20.48
CA ALA A 31 -8.29 -57.94 -19.30
C ALA A 31 -8.98 -58.48 -18.01
N LEU A 32 -10.29 -58.42 -17.91
CA LEU A 32 -11.03 -58.96 -16.78
C LEU A 32 -10.95 -60.48 -16.70
N ILE A 33 -11.02 -61.22 -17.85
CA ILE A 33 -10.80 -62.67 -17.91
C ILE A 33 -9.39 -63.02 -17.41
N THR A 34 -8.41 -62.26 -17.83
CA THR A 34 -7.00 -62.45 -17.40
C THR A 34 -6.86 -62.30 -15.89
N LEU A 35 -7.49 -61.27 -15.31
CA LEU A 35 -7.53 -61.06 -13.87
C LEU A 35 -8.29 -62.12 -13.10
N ASP A 36 -9.42 -62.60 -13.65
CA ASP A 36 -10.23 -63.70 -13.08
C ASP A 36 -9.41 -65.00 -13.04
N ASN A 37 -8.80 -65.38 -14.15
CA ASN A 37 -7.92 -66.57 -14.23
C ASN A 37 -6.69 -66.50 -13.30
N ALA A 38 -6.16 -65.31 -13.07
CA ALA A 38 -5.06 -65.08 -12.12
C ALA A 38 -5.51 -65.08 -10.64
N SER A 39 -6.82 -64.96 -10.38
CA SER A 39 -7.39 -64.90 -9.06
C SER A 39 -7.77 -66.29 -8.52
N LYS A 40 -7.23 -66.65 -7.34
CA LYS A 40 -7.64 -67.87 -6.63
C LYS A 40 -8.75 -67.67 -5.64
N ARG A 41 -9.19 -66.45 -5.44
CA ARG A 41 -10.12 -66.07 -4.35
C ARG A 41 -11.36 -65.37 -4.83
N TYR A 42 -11.29 -64.58 -5.88
CA TYR A 42 -12.37 -63.78 -6.40
C TYR A 42 -12.85 -64.32 -7.73
N ILE A 43 -14.12 -64.22 -8.01
CA ILE A 43 -14.76 -64.52 -9.29
C ILE A 43 -15.25 -63.16 -9.85
N ILE A 44 -14.84 -62.85 -11.08
CA ILE A 44 -15.19 -61.60 -11.74
C ILE A 44 -16.33 -61.87 -12.71
N THR A 45 -17.47 -61.26 -12.46
CA THR A 45 -18.73 -61.46 -13.26
C THR A 45 -19.02 -60.19 -14.03
N PHE A 46 -19.15 -60.32 -15.36
CA PHE A 46 -19.49 -59.21 -16.26
C PHE A 46 -20.14 -59.72 -17.54
N VAL A 47 -20.71 -58.83 -18.35
CA VAL A 47 -21.26 -59.11 -19.66
C VAL A 47 -20.20 -58.80 -20.72
N TYR A 48 -19.77 -59.82 -21.47
CA TYR A 48 -18.64 -59.71 -22.38
C TYR A 48 -18.85 -58.63 -23.46
N ASP A 49 -20.00 -58.69 -24.18
CA ASP A 49 -20.33 -57.79 -25.29
C ASP A 49 -20.52 -56.30 -24.87
N GLU A 50 -20.87 -56.06 -23.61
CA GLU A 50 -21.00 -54.70 -23.10
C GLU A 50 -19.64 -54.01 -22.92
N LEU A 51 -18.57 -54.81 -22.67
CA LEU A 51 -17.24 -54.32 -22.28
C LEU A 51 -16.14 -54.55 -23.33
N GLU A 52 -16.38 -55.30 -24.38
CA GLU A 52 -15.35 -55.67 -25.37
C GLU A 52 -14.79 -54.49 -26.16
N ASP A 53 -15.59 -53.44 -26.42
CA ASP A 53 -15.16 -52.22 -27.13
C ASP A 53 -14.22 -51.35 -26.31
N PHE A 54 -14.21 -51.44 -24.99
CA PHE A 54 -13.33 -50.67 -24.12
C PHE A 54 -11.96 -51.29 -24.11
N THR A 55 -10.93 -50.57 -24.48
CA THR A 55 -9.56 -51.08 -24.60
C THR A 55 -8.69 -50.68 -23.42
N VAL A 56 -7.87 -51.57 -22.95
CA VAL A 56 -7.00 -51.38 -21.79
C VAL A 56 -5.53 -51.41 -22.22
N THR A 57 -4.81 -50.33 -21.88
CA THR A 57 -3.35 -50.23 -21.95
C THR A 57 -2.84 -49.84 -20.58
N LYS A 58 -2.43 -50.82 -19.78
CA LYS A 58 -2.01 -50.57 -18.40
C LYS A 58 -1.14 -51.65 -17.81
N THR A 59 -0.25 -51.27 -16.92
CA THR A 59 0.59 -52.19 -16.16
C THR A 59 0.16 -52.24 -14.71
N ILE A 60 -0.32 -53.40 -14.27
CA ILE A 60 -0.72 -53.65 -12.87
C ILE A 60 0.51 -54.09 -12.08
N LYS A 61 0.86 -53.29 -11.05
CA LYS A 61 2.02 -53.57 -10.20
C LYS A 61 1.83 -54.82 -9.36
N LYS A 62 2.93 -55.57 -9.17
CA LYS A 62 2.97 -56.74 -8.29
C LYS A 62 2.51 -56.38 -6.86
N GLY A 63 1.61 -57.20 -6.30
CA GLY A 63 1.11 -57.01 -4.92
C GLY A 63 -0.20 -56.23 -4.80
N ARG A 64 -0.81 -55.80 -5.90
CA ARG A 64 -2.17 -55.21 -5.89
C ARG A 64 -3.22 -56.26 -5.51
N SER A 65 -4.24 -55.85 -4.76
CA SER A 65 -5.42 -56.70 -4.51
C SER A 65 -6.23 -56.86 -5.79
N VAL A 66 -6.87 -58.03 -5.97
CA VAL A 66 -7.71 -58.31 -7.17
C VAL A 66 -8.81 -57.25 -7.35
N PRO A 67 -9.59 -56.84 -6.31
CA PRO A 67 -10.55 -55.76 -6.46
C PRO A 67 -9.95 -54.42 -6.90
N ASP A 68 -8.75 -54.08 -6.44
CA ASP A 68 -8.06 -52.83 -6.83
C ASP A 68 -7.48 -52.95 -8.25
N ALA A 69 -7.00 -54.12 -8.64
CA ALA A 69 -6.56 -54.38 -10.02
C ALA A 69 -7.74 -54.24 -11.00
N VAL A 70 -8.93 -54.79 -10.67
CA VAL A 70 -10.13 -54.61 -11.47
C VAL A 70 -10.54 -53.16 -11.60
N ARG A 71 -10.53 -52.39 -10.50
CA ARG A 71 -10.83 -50.96 -10.54
C ARG A 71 -9.82 -50.17 -11.38
N GLU A 72 -8.54 -50.54 -11.27
CA GLU A 72 -7.46 -49.91 -12.01
C GLU A 72 -7.55 -50.20 -13.52
N VAL A 73 -7.97 -51.39 -13.92
CA VAL A 73 -8.18 -51.76 -15.31
C VAL A 73 -9.44 -51.10 -15.88
N CYS A 74 -10.52 -51.00 -15.11
CA CYS A 74 -11.75 -50.29 -15.51
C CYS A 74 -11.49 -48.79 -15.71
N GLY A 75 -10.57 -48.20 -14.96
CA GLY A 75 -10.15 -46.82 -15.13
C GLY A 75 -11.27 -45.80 -15.11
N PHE A 76 -11.35 -44.98 -16.18
CA PHE A 76 -12.37 -43.93 -16.33
C PHE A 76 -13.54 -44.35 -17.22
N TYR A 77 -13.64 -45.62 -17.59
CA TYR A 77 -14.77 -46.07 -18.36
C TYR A 77 -16.10 -46.05 -17.54
N PRO A 78 -17.22 -45.90 -18.20
CA PRO A 78 -18.54 -45.83 -17.53
C PRO A 78 -18.99 -47.21 -17.02
N VAL A 79 -18.18 -47.79 -16.12
CA VAL A 79 -18.44 -49.07 -15.50
C VAL A 79 -18.52 -48.96 -13.99
N ARG A 80 -19.39 -49.75 -13.39
CA ARG A 80 -19.52 -49.87 -11.95
C ARG A 80 -18.87 -51.17 -11.49
N VAL A 81 -17.99 -51.10 -10.53
CA VAL A 81 -17.36 -52.26 -9.90
C VAL A 81 -17.94 -52.41 -8.48
N VAL A 82 -18.62 -53.50 -8.24
CA VAL A 82 -19.23 -53.85 -6.94
C VAL A 82 -18.60 -55.14 -6.42
N VAL A 83 -18.05 -55.11 -5.23
CA VAL A 83 -17.44 -56.30 -4.58
C VAL A 83 -18.41 -56.80 -3.50
N LYS A 84 -18.86 -58.03 -3.64
CA LYS A 84 -19.72 -58.74 -2.69
C LYS A 84 -19.07 -60.05 -2.26
N GLY A 85 -18.41 -60.04 -1.11
CA GLY A 85 -17.73 -61.20 -0.59
C GLY A 85 -16.59 -61.67 -1.49
N ARG A 86 -16.76 -62.75 -2.24
CA ARG A 86 -15.79 -63.28 -3.21
C ARG A 86 -16.14 -62.98 -4.68
N GLU A 87 -17.20 -62.30 -4.92
CA GLU A 87 -17.70 -61.95 -6.26
C GLU A 87 -17.43 -60.44 -6.52
N ILE A 88 -16.92 -60.14 -7.71
CA ILE A 88 -16.69 -58.80 -8.23
C ILE A 88 -17.58 -58.64 -9.47
N PHE A 89 -18.57 -57.83 -9.37
CA PHE A 89 -19.47 -57.51 -10.49
C PHE A 89 -18.95 -56.26 -11.20
N VAL A 90 -18.77 -56.37 -12.52
CA VAL A 90 -18.38 -55.23 -13.38
C VAL A 90 -19.51 -55.03 -14.39
N GLU A 91 -20.22 -53.90 -14.27
CA GLU A 91 -21.43 -53.58 -15.04
C GLU A 91 -21.22 -52.26 -15.78
N CYS A 92 -21.54 -52.22 -17.09
CA CYS A 92 -21.55 -50.95 -17.82
C CYS A 92 -22.75 -50.12 -17.36
N VAL A 93 -22.50 -48.87 -16.93
CA VAL A 93 -23.57 -47.96 -16.41
C VAL A 93 -24.30 -47.29 -17.57
N GLN A 94 -23.67 -47.09 -18.72
CA GLN A 94 -24.26 -46.48 -19.91
C GLN A 94 -24.57 -47.57 -20.93
N LYS A 95 -25.84 -48.07 -20.93
CA LYS A 95 -26.30 -49.16 -21.79
C LYS A 95 -26.88 -48.65 -23.11
N ASN A 96 -26.00 -48.19 -24.02
CA ASN A 96 -26.39 -47.82 -25.37
C ASN A 96 -25.73 -48.78 -26.38
N HIS A 97 -26.46 -49.21 -27.36
CA HIS A 97 -25.94 -50.15 -28.40
C HIS A 97 -25.01 -49.44 -29.38
N THR A 98 -25.15 -48.13 -29.56
CA THR A 98 -24.25 -47.31 -30.40
C THR A 98 -23.21 -46.65 -29.55
N LYS A 99 -21.98 -46.56 -30.05
CA LYS A 99 -20.84 -45.99 -29.34
C LYS A 99 -20.00 -45.12 -30.29
N LEU A 100 -19.64 -43.90 -29.85
CA LEU A 100 -18.61 -43.09 -30.53
C LEU A 100 -17.23 -43.61 -30.10
N LYS A 101 -16.46 -44.11 -31.04
CA LYS A 101 -15.09 -44.60 -30.75
C LYS A 101 -14.07 -44.02 -31.71
N GLY A 102 -12.86 -43.88 -31.23
CA GLY A 102 -11.76 -43.33 -32.02
C GLY A 102 -10.46 -43.26 -31.24
N ARG A 103 -9.43 -42.69 -31.85
CA ARG A 103 -8.13 -42.48 -31.25
C ARG A 103 -7.67 -41.02 -31.39
N LEU A 104 -7.12 -40.44 -30.32
CA LEU A 104 -6.54 -39.12 -30.31
C LEU A 104 -5.02 -39.19 -30.37
N VAL A 105 -4.44 -38.41 -31.26
CA VAL A 105 -2.98 -38.27 -31.41
C VAL A 105 -2.58 -36.83 -31.51
N ASP A 106 -1.35 -36.48 -31.16
CA ASP A 106 -0.75 -35.17 -31.39
C ASP A 106 -0.18 -35.02 -32.82
N ALA A 107 0.52 -33.91 -33.07
CA ALA A 107 1.14 -33.62 -34.35
C ALA A 107 2.24 -34.60 -34.74
N GLU A 108 2.90 -35.22 -33.77
CA GLU A 108 3.95 -36.23 -33.89
C GLU A 108 3.40 -37.67 -33.89
N ASN A 109 2.06 -37.82 -34.02
CA ASN A 109 1.33 -39.10 -34.01
C ASN A 109 1.46 -39.90 -32.70
N GLN A 110 1.83 -39.22 -31.58
CA GLN A 110 1.84 -39.84 -30.25
C GLN A 110 0.41 -39.83 -29.66
N PRO A 111 0.06 -40.87 -28.87
CA PRO A 111 -1.26 -40.93 -28.27
C PRO A 111 -1.49 -39.83 -27.24
N VAL A 112 -2.61 -39.11 -27.32
CA VAL A 112 -3.04 -38.14 -26.31
C VAL A 112 -3.95 -38.81 -25.30
N ALA A 113 -3.40 -39.11 -24.14
CA ALA A 113 -4.08 -39.76 -23.03
C ALA A 113 -4.87 -38.75 -22.19
N TYR A 114 -6.02 -39.19 -21.66
CA TYR A 114 -6.84 -38.41 -20.71
C TYR A 114 -7.44 -37.12 -21.26
N ALA A 115 -7.58 -36.97 -22.58
CA ALA A 115 -8.32 -35.89 -23.19
C ALA A 115 -9.85 -36.05 -22.92
N ASN A 116 -10.53 -34.97 -22.62
CA ASN A 116 -11.97 -34.98 -22.37
C ASN A 116 -12.75 -35.01 -23.68
N ILE A 117 -13.72 -35.91 -23.77
CA ILE A 117 -14.67 -36.01 -24.88
C ILE A 117 -16.08 -35.83 -24.34
N ALA A 118 -16.83 -34.87 -24.84
CA ALA A 118 -18.20 -34.57 -24.48
C ALA A 118 -19.09 -34.57 -25.72
N LEU A 119 -20.23 -35.22 -25.63
CA LEU A 119 -21.21 -35.30 -26.70
C LEU A 119 -22.46 -34.51 -26.30
N PHE A 120 -22.90 -33.61 -27.17
CA PHE A 120 -24.06 -32.76 -26.95
C PHE A 120 -25.13 -33.08 -28.00
N SER A 121 -26.38 -33.02 -27.57
CA SER A 121 -27.57 -33.15 -28.44
C SER A 121 -27.61 -31.99 -29.43
N LEU A 122 -27.91 -32.27 -30.69
CA LEU A 122 -28.09 -31.26 -31.72
C LEU A 122 -29.39 -30.47 -31.55
N ALA A 123 -30.36 -30.99 -30.77
CA ALA A 123 -31.68 -30.39 -30.62
C ALA A 123 -31.68 -29.29 -29.54
N ASP A 124 -31.01 -29.51 -28.42
CA ASP A 124 -31.10 -28.66 -27.22
C ASP A 124 -29.71 -28.40 -26.57
N SER A 125 -28.64 -28.85 -27.18
CA SER A 125 -27.26 -28.71 -26.66
C SER A 125 -27.06 -29.34 -25.25
N SER A 126 -27.93 -30.24 -24.83
CA SER A 126 -27.77 -30.98 -23.58
C SER A 126 -26.65 -32.03 -23.71
N LEU A 127 -25.94 -32.30 -22.60
CA LEU A 127 -24.90 -33.32 -22.54
C LEU A 127 -25.55 -34.70 -22.60
N ILE A 128 -25.26 -35.49 -23.66
CA ILE A 128 -25.85 -36.85 -23.89
C ILE A 128 -24.84 -37.99 -23.69
N GLY A 129 -23.57 -37.68 -23.56
CA GLY A 129 -22.51 -38.66 -23.29
C GLY A 129 -21.18 -37.99 -23.05
N GLY A 130 -20.25 -38.66 -22.39
CA GLY A 130 -18.90 -38.15 -22.16
C GLY A 130 -17.96 -39.16 -21.55
N GLY A 131 -16.67 -38.90 -21.70
CA GLY A 131 -15.61 -39.74 -21.15
C GLY A 131 -14.24 -39.14 -21.47
N VAL A 132 -13.20 -39.96 -21.27
CA VAL A 132 -11.81 -39.54 -21.52
C VAL A 132 -11.08 -40.59 -22.36
N SER A 133 -10.05 -40.18 -23.10
CA SER A 133 -9.16 -41.12 -23.81
C SER A 133 -8.30 -41.91 -22.82
N ASN A 134 -8.00 -43.14 -23.14
CA ASN A 134 -7.10 -44.00 -22.36
C ASN A 134 -5.60 -43.70 -22.65
N GLU A 135 -4.70 -44.43 -22.02
CA GLU A 135 -3.23 -44.25 -22.18
C GLU A 135 -2.73 -44.43 -23.61
N ALA A 136 -3.44 -45.19 -24.48
CA ALA A 136 -3.18 -45.33 -25.90
C ALA A 136 -3.89 -44.28 -26.78
N GLY A 137 -4.52 -43.26 -26.17
CA GLY A 137 -5.30 -42.26 -26.87
C GLY A 137 -6.66 -42.72 -27.35
N ARG A 138 -7.10 -43.96 -27.10
CA ARG A 138 -8.38 -44.48 -27.52
C ARG A 138 -9.52 -44.05 -26.61
N PHE A 139 -10.69 -43.81 -27.19
CA PHE A 139 -11.91 -43.46 -26.43
C PHE A 139 -13.10 -44.22 -26.98
N VAL A 140 -14.02 -44.53 -26.07
CA VAL A 140 -15.30 -45.15 -26.38
C VAL A 140 -16.36 -44.50 -25.52
N ILE A 141 -17.33 -43.84 -26.16
CA ILE A 141 -18.41 -43.13 -25.49
C ILE A 141 -19.74 -43.71 -25.94
N PRO A 142 -20.48 -44.42 -25.08
CA PRO A 142 -21.81 -44.87 -25.38
C PRO A 142 -22.76 -43.69 -25.62
N CYS A 143 -23.56 -43.72 -26.72
CA CYS A 143 -24.44 -42.64 -27.07
C CYS A 143 -25.65 -43.22 -27.86
N GLY A 144 -26.86 -42.81 -27.51
CA GLY A 144 -28.10 -43.27 -28.16
C GLY A 144 -28.56 -42.45 -29.38
N ALA A 145 -27.80 -41.40 -29.76
CA ALA A 145 -28.09 -40.57 -30.92
C ALA A 145 -27.42 -41.10 -32.19
N GLU A 146 -27.90 -40.76 -33.37
CA GLU A 146 -27.22 -41.04 -34.65
C GLU A 146 -26.11 -40.02 -34.92
N GLN A 147 -26.29 -38.76 -34.51
CA GLN A 147 -25.32 -37.70 -34.64
C GLN A 147 -25.30 -36.86 -33.36
N ALA A 148 -24.13 -36.33 -33.03
CA ALA A 148 -23.94 -35.45 -31.88
C ALA A 148 -22.94 -34.37 -32.19
N GLN A 149 -23.04 -33.23 -31.51
CA GLN A 149 -21.95 -32.27 -31.46
C GLN A 149 -20.90 -32.78 -30.49
N VAL A 150 -19.73 -33.08 -30.99
CA VAL A 150 -18.61 -33.64 -30.22
C VAL A 150 -17.61 -32.55 -29.91
N ARG A 151 -17.31 -32.39 -28.63
CA ARG A 151 -16.26 -31.48 -28.13
C ARG A 151 -15.15 -32.33 -27.53
N ILE A 152 -13.93 -32.18 -28.07
CA ILE A 152 -12.75 -32.84 -27.57
C ILE A 152 -11.79 -31.74 -27.08
N SER A 153 -11.39 -31.79 -25.82
CA SER A 153 -10.51 -30.81 -25.22
C SER A 153 -9.40 -31.46 -24.40
N TYR A 154 -8.20 -30.89 -24.50
CA TYR A 154 -7.05 -31.28 -23.70
C TYR A 154 -6.16 -30.05 -23.45
N ILE A 155 -5.52 -29.98 -22.28
CA ILE A 155 -4.67 -28.83 -21.88
C ILE A 155 -3.51 -28.71 -22.87
N GLY A 156 -3.35 -27.50 -23.43
CA GLY A 156 -2.27 -27.20 -24.40
C GLY A 156 -2.64 -27.47 -25.86
N TYR A 157 -3.85 -27.96 -26.15
CA TYR A 157 -4.31 -28.27 -27.51
C TYR A 157 -5.56 -27.45 -27.88
N LYS A 158 -5.73 -27.19 -29.21
CA LYS A 158 -6.94 -26.56 -29.74
C LYS A 158 -8.13 -27.50 -29.56
N THR A 159 -9.20 -27.00 -28.97
CA THR A 159 -10.45 -27.79 -28.81
C THR A 159 -11.02 -28.13 -30.20
N ILE A 160 -11.30 -29.41 -30.41
CA ILE A 160 -12.09 -29.87 -31.56
C ILE A 160 -13.57 -29.78 -31.19
N GLU A 161 -14.35 -29.04 -31.96
CA GLU A 161 -15.79 -28.94 -31.79
C GLU A 161 -16.48 -29.05 -33.16
N ARG A 162 -17.14 -30.20 -33.40
CA ARG A 162 -17.86 -30.45 -34.67
C ARG A 162 -18.94 -31.52 -34.53
N THR A 163 -19.91 -31.50 -35.41
CA THR A 163 -20.91 -32.56 -35.52
C THR A 163 -20.27 -33.80 -36.11
N MET A 164 -20.50 -34.94 -35.44
CA MET A 164 -19.99 -36.26 -35.91
C MET A 164 -21.16 -37.27 -35.88
N THR A 165 -21.12 -38.19 -36.84
CA THR A 165 -21.99 -39.39 -36.82
C THR A 165 -21.41 -40.35 -35.79
N ILE A 166 -22.29 -40.93 -34.95
CA ILE A 166 -21.90 -41.88 -33.91
C ILE A 166 -21.47 -43.18 -34.56
N GLY A 167 -20.25 -43.60 -34.21
CA GLY A 167 -19.60 -44.78 -34.80
C GLY A 167 -18.09 -44.68 -34.60
N ASP A 168 -17.32 -45.40 -35.43
CA ASP A 168 -15.86 -45.27 -35.42
C ASP A 168 -15.44 -44.08 -36.26
N VAL A 169 -14.88 -43.07 -35.58
CA VAL A 169 -14.40 -41.81 -36.21
C VAL A 169 -12.91 -41.85 -36.58
N GLY A 170 -12.25 -43.01 -36.37
CA GLY A 170 -10.86 -43.21 -36.71
C GLY A 170 -9.87 -42.43 -35.82
N THR A 171 -8.79 -42.00 -36.39
CA THR A 171 -7.75 -41.22 -35.68
C THR A 171 -8.01 -39.73 -35.88
N LEU A 172 -8.09 -38.98 -34.76
CA LEU A 172 -8.26 -37.52 -34.72
C LEU A 172 -6.98 -36.90 -34.20
N GLN A 173 -6.45 -35.95 -34.94
CA GLN A 173 -5.24 -35.21 -34.55
C GLN A 173 -5.59 -33.96 -33.78
N LEU A 174 -5.02 -33.80 -32.60
CA LEU A 174 -5.09 -32.56 -31.79
C LEU A 174 -3.90 -31.65 -32.15
N LEU A 175 -4.21 -30.44 -32.53
CA LEU A 175 -3.21 -29.40 -32.81
C LEU A 175 -2.87 -28.65 -31.54
N VAL A 176 -1.58 -28.38 -31.31
CA VAL A 176 -1.14 -27.54 -30.19
C VAL A 176 -1.78 -26.16 -30.29
N ALA A 177 -2.31 -25.65 -29.21
CA ALA A 177 -2.84 -24.30 -29.16
C ALA A 177 -1.68 -23.30 -29.19
N ASP A 178 -1.69 -22.37 -30.16
CA ASP A 178 -0.73 -21.25 -30.22
C ASP A 178 -0.97 -20.22 -29.12
N ASN A 179 -1.82 -20.53 -28.17
CA ASN A 179 -2.04 -19.67 -27.03
C ASN A 179 -0.91 -19.93 -26.01
N TYR A 180 -0.05 -18.94 -25.85
CA TYR A 180 0.60 -18.74 -24.57
C TYR A 180 -0.46 -18.98 -23.50
N LEU A 181 -0.21 -19.92 -22.61
CA LEU A 181 -1.02 -20.13 -21.43
C LEU A 181 -1.16 -18.78 -20.72
N GLN A 182 -2.27 -18.09 -20.95
CA GLN A 182 -2.75 -17.21 -19.93
C GLN A 182 -2.95 -18.15 -18.74
N ASN A 183 -2.09 -17.99 -17.75
CA ASN A 183 -2.25 -18.67 -16.49
C ASN A 183 -3.72 -18.59 -16.11
N VAL A 184 -4.44 -19.68 -16.18
CA VAL A 184 -5.68 -19.82 -15.42
C VAL A 184 -5.22 -19.89 -13.99
N THR A 185 -4.90 -18.74 -13.45
CA THR A 185 -4.85 -18.54 -12.02
C THR A 185 -6.25 -18.88 -11.56
N VAL A 186 -6.43 -19.99 -10.89
CA VAL A 186 -7.58 -20.17 -10.00
C VAL A 186 -7.43 -19.00 -9.03
N LYS A 187 -8.15 -17.92 -9.29
CA LYS A 187 -8.27 -16.82 -8.35
C LYS A 187 -9.09 -17.38 -7.20
N GLY A 188 -8.41 -18.05 -6.26
CA GLY A 188 -8.90 -18.03 -4.91
C GLY A 188 -9.16 -16.56 -4.63
N VAL A 189 -10.32 -16.25 -4.03
CA VAL A 189 -10.68 -14.87 -3.68
C VAL A 189 -9.48 -14.28 -2.96
N THR A 190 -8.71 -13.43 -3.66
CA THR A 190 -7.55 -12.78 -3.08
C THR A 190 -8.09 -11.89 -1.99
N PRO A 191 -7.71 -12.08 -0.73
CA PRO A 191 -8.26 -11.26 0.34
C PRO A 191 -7.91 -9.79 0.07
N ILE A 192 -8.86 -8.89 0.31
CA ILE A 192 -8.68 -7.44 0.15
C ILE A 192 -7.52 -6.95 1.02
N ILE A 193 -7.31 -7.59 2.18
CA ILE A 193 -6.22 -7.27 3.10
C ILE A 193 -5.27 -8.47 3.19
N ARG A 194 -4.01 -8.23 2.86
CA ARG A 194 -2.90 -9.16 3.06
C ARG A 194 -1.96 -8.62 4.12
N ASN A 195 -1.25 -9.53 4.74
CA ASN A 195 -0.29 -9.18 5.77
C ASN A 195 1.03 -9.88 5.49
N ASP A 196 2.02 -9.07 5.23
CA ASP A 196 3.40 -9.49 5.20
C ASP A 196 4.07 -9.17 6.55
N ALA A 197 5.25 -9.70 6.79
CA ALA A 197 5.95 -9.59 8.07
C ALA A 197 6.22 -8.13 8.52
N ASP A 198 6.36 -7.20 7.58
CA ASP A 198 6.75 -5.81 7.82
C ASP A 198 5.68 -4.78 7.42
N ARG A 199 4.61 -5.22 6.72
CA ARG A 199 3.60 -4.33 6.16
C ARG A 199 2.21 -4.95 6.07
N LEU A 200 1.21 -4.11 6.11
CA LEU A 200 -0.15 -4.48 5.75
C LEU A 200 -0.41 -4.03 4.31
N GLN A 201 -0.91 -4.92 3.45
CA GLN A 201 -1.26 -4.62 2.07
C GLN A 201 -2.77 -4.58 1.89
N TYR A 202 -3.28 -3.48 1.37
CA TYR A 202 -4.64 -3.37 0.87
C TYR A 202 -4.61 -3.62 -0.63
N VAL A 203 -5.12 -4.80 -1.05
CA VAL A 203 -5.09 -5.25 -2.44
C VAL A 203 -6.24 -4.61 -3.19
N VAL A 204 -5.95 -3.52 -3.90
CA VAL A 204 -6.95 -2.69 -4.60
C VAL A 204 -7.69 -3.49 -5.67
N ALA A 205 -7.00 -4.36 -6.40
CA ALA A 205 -7.59 -5.22 -7.42
C ALA A 205 -8.66 -6.19 -6.89
N SER A 206 -8.70 -6.43 -5.58
CA SER A 206 -9.67 -7.31 -4.91
C SER A 206 -10.84 -6.55 -4.28
N ASP A 207 -10.82 -5.22 -4.26
CA ASP A 207 -11.92 -4.40 -3.74
C ASP A 207 -12.91 -4.05 -4.86
N PRO A 208 -14.14 -4.56 -4.82
CA PRO A 208 -15.17 -4.23 -5.81
C PRO A 208 -15.52 -2.74 -5.89
N PHE A 209 -15.24 -1.99 -4.82
CA PHE A 209 -15.53 -0.56 -4.73
C PHE A 209 -14.37 0.32 -5.20
N ALA A 210 -13.24 -0.26 -5.59
CA ALA A 210 -12.10 0.52 -6.06
C ALA A 210 -12.34 1.15 -7.44
N GLN A 211 -13.14 0.51 -8.28
CA GLN A 211 -13.37 0.94 -9.64
C GLN A 211 -13.98 2.34 -9.71
N GLY A 212 -13.39 3.20 -10.54
CA GLY A 212 -13.85 4.59 -10.74
C GLY A 212 -13.39 5.58 -9.66
N HIS A 213 -12.59 5.15 -8.67
CA HIS A 213 -12.07 6.03 -7.61
C HIS A 213 -10.62 6.40 -7.84
N SER A 214 -10.21 7.53 -7.29
CA SER A 214 -8.80 7.93 -7.21
C SER A 214 -8.08 7.22 -6.05
N ALA A 215 -6.74 7.22 -6.09
CA ALA A 215 -5.94 6.72 -4.98
C ALA A 215 -6.27 7.40 -3.65
N LEU A 216 -6.54 8.70 -3.66
CA LEU A 216 -6.89 9.45 -2.47
C LEU A 216 -8.22 9.02 -1.86
N GLU A 217 -9.24 8.80 -2.68
CA GLU A 217 -10.55 8.35 -2.21
C GLU A 217 -10.49 6.97 -1.56
N LEU A 218 -9.59 6.10 -2.05
CA LEU A 218 -9.36 4.79 -1.45
C LEU A 218 -8.75 4.87 -0.04
N MET A 219 -8.01 5.95 0.30
CA MET A 219 -7.36 6.08 1.61
C MET A 219 -8.35 5.96 2.77
N ASN A 220 -9.59 6.41 2.61
CA ASN A 220 -10.63 6.28 3.64
C ASN A 220 -11.05 4.82 3.90
N ARG A 221 -10.70 3.90 3.00
CA ARG A 221 -11.02 2.46 3.09
C ARG A 221 -9.82 1.63 3.53
N VAL A 222 -8.63 2.20 3.45
CA VAL A 222 -7.40 1.52 3.82
C VAL A 222 -7.34 1.37 5.34
N PRO A 223 -7.23 0.14 5.88
CA PRO A 223 -7.14 -0.07 7.32
C PRO A 223 -5.97 0.68 7.94
N LEU A 224 -6.12 1.13 9.17
CA LEU A 224 -5.13 1.89 9.95
C LEU A 224 -4.82 3.29 9.40
N VAL A 225 -5.40 3.72 8.31
CA VAL A 225 -5.20 5.06 7.74
C VAL A 225 -6.31 5.98 8.21
N SER A 226 -5.94 7.18 8.61
CA SER A 226 -6.86 8.27 8.96
C SER A 226 -6.44 9.54 8.25
N MET A 227 -7.39 10.22 7.62
CA MET A 227 -7.18 11.50 6.95
C MET A 227 -7.85 12.60 7.72
N SER A 228 -7.13 13.65 8.09
CA SER A 228 -7.64 14.82 8.80
C SER A 228 -6.78 16.04 8.51
N GLY A 229 -7.44 17.19 8.25
CA GLY A 229 -6.74 18.46 8.04
C GLY A 229 -5.72 18.46 6.90
N GLY A 230 -6.01 17.76 5.79
CA GLY A 230 -5.11 17.68 4.64
C GLY A 230 -3.85 16.84 4.88
N ARG A 231 -3.80 16.09 5.96
CA ARG A 231 -2.70 15.18 6.30
C ARG A 231 -3.19 13.76 6.50
N VAL A 232 -2.30 12.80 6.25
CA VAL A 232 -2.56 11.39 6.50
C VAL A 232 -1.82 10.95 7.76
N SER A 233 -2.44 10.08 8.53
CA SER A 233 -1.83 9.45 9.69
C SER A 233 -2.10 7.95 9.69
N ILE A 234 -1.17 7.20 10.22
CA ILE A 234 -1.36 5.79 10.54
C ILE A 234 -1.80 5.70 12.00
N LEU A 235 -2.90 4.99 12.23
CA LEU A 235 -3.50 4.83 13.57
C LEU A 235 -2.46 4.39 14.59
N GLY A 236 -2.34 5.14 15.67
CA GLY A 236 -1.34 4.92 16.71
C GLY A 236 0.10 5.29 16.33
N LYS A 237 0.41 5.76 15.12
CA LYS A 237 1.77 6.13 14.67
C LYS A 237 1.96 7.62 14.41
N GLY A 238 0.87 8.37 14.17
CA GLY A 238 0.94 9.77 13.79
C GLY A 238 1.05 9.97 12.27
N HIS A 239 1.68 11.07 11.84
CA HIS A 239 1.81 11.38 10.42
C HIS A 239 2.62 10.32 9.67
N ALA A 240 2.12 9.96 8.49
CA ALA A 240 2.76 8.98 7.60
C ALA A 240 3.43 9.69 6.42
N GLY A 241 4.60 9.19 6.03
CA GLY A 241 5.23 9.55 4.78
C GLY A 241 4.59 8.82 3.59
N TRP A 242 4.82 9.33 2.39
CA TRP A 242 4.28 8.75 1.17
C TRP A 242 5.36 8.16 0.27
N MET A 243 5.04 7.00 -0.30
CA MET A 243 5.89 6.34 -1.28
C MET A 243 5.08 5.95 -2.51
N LEU A 244 5.74 5.91 -3.65
CA LEU A 244 5.27 5.32 -4.89
C LEU A 244 6.29 4.28 -5.36
N ASN A 245 5.86 3.03 -5.49
CA ASN A 245 6.72 1.91 -5.86
C ASN A 245 8.01 1.82 -5.01
N GLY A 246 7.85 2.02 -3.69
CA GLY A 246 8.94 1.99 -2.72
C GLY A 246 9.83 3.24 -2.68
N ARG A 247 9.51 4.32 -3.38
CA ARG A 247 10.27 5.58 -3.39
C ARG A 247 9.49 6.70 -2.72
N VAL A 248 10.14 7.45 -1.86
CA VAL A 248 9.53 8.60 -1.18
C VAL A 248 9.18 9.67 -2.20
N ILE A 249 7.94 10.12 -2.19
CA ILE A 249 7.40 11.12 -3.12
C ILE A 249 6.97 12.41 -2.41
N GLU A 250 6.95 12.43 -1.08
CA GLU A 250 6.57 13.58 -0.29
C GLU A 250 7.59 13.83 0.82
N HIS A 251 8.03 15.06 0.96
CA HIS A 251 9.05 15.49 1.91
C HIS A 251 8.53 16.57 2.88
N ASP A 252 7.23 16.89 2.83
CA ASP A 252 6.62 17.96 3.65
C ASP A 252 5.75 17.40 4.80
N GLY A 253 6.35 16.55 5.62
CA GLY A 253 5.78 16.17 6.93
C GLY A 253 4.41 15.49 6.89
N GLY A 254 4.13 14.67 5.86
CA GLY A 254 2.89 13.89 5.74
C GLY A 254 1.75 14.60 5.02
N ALA A 255 2.02 15.71 4.33
CA ALA A 255 1.07 16.30 3.40
C ALA A 255 0.66 15.28 2.33
N ILE A 256 -0.59 15.32 1.89
CA ILE A 256 -1.10 14.39 0.88
C ILE A 256 -0.52 14.77 -0.48
N PRO A 257 0.26 13.87 -1.15
CA PRO A 257 0.79 14.16 -2.47
C PRO A 257 -0.32 14.37 -3.48
N ARG A 258 -0.27 15.47 -4.19
CA ARG A 258 -1.32 15.85 -5.16
C ARG A 258 -1.49 14.83 -6.29
N ARG A 259 -0.42 14.10 -6.62
CA ARG A 259 -0.47 12.98 -7.56
C ARG A 259 -1.53 11.94 -7.23
N LEU A 260 -1.92 11.77 -5.96
CA LEU A 260 -2.95 10.80 -5.56
C LEU A 260 -4.35 11.16 -6.04
N TRP A 261 -4.57 12.40 -6.43
CA TRP A 261 -5.84 12.84 -7.01
C TRP A 261 -6.02 12.34 -8.46
N SER A 262 -4.92 12.28 -9.22
CA SER A 262 -4.93 11.82 -10.61
C SER A 262 -4.65 10.33 -10.78
N LEU A 263 -4.08 9.66 -9.77
CA LEU A 263 -3.78 8.23 -9.82
C LEU A 263 -5.07 7.43 -9.61
N ARG A 264 -5.46 6.65 -10.61
CA ARG A 264 -6.69 5.85 -10.57
C ARG A 264 -6.48 4.54 -9.79
N ALA A 265 -7.53 4.09 -9.13
CA ALA A 265 -7.52 2.81 -8.42
C ALA A 265 -7.22 1.62 -9.34
N GLU A 266 -7.66 1.68 -10.60
CA GLU A 266 -7.41 0.63 -11.58
C GLU A 266 -5.93 0.44 -11.90
N ASP A 267 -5.12 1.49 -11.75
CA ASP A 267 -3.68 1.47 -12.01
C ASP A 267 -2.88 1.03 -10.76
N ILE A 268 -3.56 0.85 -9.63
CA ILE A 268 -2.95 0.43 -8.36
C ILE A 268 -3.08 -1.10 -8.20
N GLU A 269 -1.97 -1.75 -7.89
CA GLU A 269 -1.95 -3.17 -7.49
C GLU A 269 -2.36 -3.31 -6.04
N CYS A 270 -1.64 -2.61 -5.15
CA CYS A 270 -1.92 -2.59 -3.72
C CYS A 270 -1.44 -1.29 -3.07
N ILE A 271 -1.96 -1.01 -1.88
CA ILE A 271 -1.50 0.04 -0.98
C ILE A 271 -0.90 -0.64 0.24
N GLU A 272 0.37 -0.36 0.51
CA GLU A 272 1.11 -0.94 1.63
C GLU A 272 1.20 0.06 2.78
N ILE A 273 0.83 -0.37 3.97
CA ILE A 273 0.98 0.40 5.20
C ILE A 273 2.18 -0.15 5.95
N ILE A 274 3.28 0.59 5.94
CA ILE A 274 4.55 0.24 6.58
C ILE A 274 4.55 0.90 7.95
N THR A 275 4.25 0.13 8.98
CA THR A 275 4.10 0.64 10.35
C THR A 275 5.43 0.77 11.08
N VAL A 276 6.46 0.06 10.64
CA VAL A 276 7.84 0.20 11.09
C VAL A 276 8.71 0.37 9.86
N PRO A 277 9.14 1.60 9.55
CA PRO A 277 10.04 1.82 8.44
C PRO A 277 11.30 0.98 8.62
N ALA A 278 11.64 0.21 7.61
CA ALA A 278 12.94 -0.44 7.55
C ALA A 278 14.07 0.60 7.52
N GLY A 279 15.27 0.23 7.90
CA GLY A 279 16.43 1.14 7.93
C GLY A 279 16.74 1.82 6.59
N SER A 280 16.16 1.30 5.49
CA SER A 280 16.22 1.89 4.15
C SER A 280 15.38 3.16 4.00
N TYR A 281 14.42 3.42 4.89
CA TYR A 281 13.55 4.57 4.81
C TYR A 281 14.05 5.67 5.73
N MET A 282 14.09 6.90 5.24
CA MET A 282 14.48 8.05 6.03
C MET A 282 13.50 8.25 7.18
N SER A 283 14.04 8.54 8.35
CA SER A 283 13.34 8.46 9.64
C SER A 283 12.38 9.61 9.97
N ASP A 284 11.95 10.39 8.98
CA ASP A 284 11.13 11.59 9.22
C ASP A 284 9.62 11.29 9.36
N ALA A 285 9.22 10.06 9.09
CA ALA A 285 7.85 9.63 9.27
C ALA A 285 7.76 8.45 10.25
N SER A 286 6.71 8.43 11.05
CA SER A 286 6.43 7.33 11.98
C SER A 286 5.99 6.03 11.29
N GLY A 287 5.74 6.09 10.00
CA GLY A 287 5.40 5.02 9.08
C GLY A 287 5.22 5.56 7.68
N PHE A 288 5.05 4.68 6.70
CA PHE A 288 4.85 5.07 5.31
C PHE A 288 3.62 4.40 4.71
N ILE A 289 2.99 5.11 3.78
CA ILE A 289 1.99 4.57 2.88
C ILE A 289 2.62 4.48 1.51
N ASN A 290 2.85 3.25 1.04
CA ASN A 290 3.44 2.98 -0.26
C ASN A 290 2.36 2.54 -1.25
N ILE A 291 2.21 3.26 -2.34
CA ILE A 291 1.31 2.91 -3.42
C ILE A 291 2.10 2.12 -4.45
N VAL A 292 1.69 0.89 -4.70
CA VAL A 292 2.30 0.02 -5.70
C VAL A 292 1.40 0.00 -6.92
N THR A 293 1.92 0.47 -8.05
CA THR A 293 1.20 0.48 -9.33
C THR A 293 1.37 -0.84 -10.06
N LYS A 294 0.36 -1.21 -10.85
CA LYS A 294 0.41 -2.39 -11.71
C LYS A 294 1.51 -2.25 -12.76
N ARG A 295 2.25 -3.32 -12.98
CA ARG A 295 3.28 -3.41 -14.05
C ARG A 295 2.80 -4.12 -15.32
N ASP A 296 1.69 -4.85 -15.24
CA ASP A 296 1.10 -5.57 -16.38
C ASP A 296 0.29 -4.60 -17.24
N HIS A 297 0.98 -3.84 -18.08
CA HIS A 297 0.36 -2.95 -19.06
C HIS A 297 0.25 -3.64 -20.42
N THR A 298 -0.86 -3.41 -21.09
CA THR A 298 -0.94 -3.66 -22.55
C THR A 298 0.05 -2.73 -23.24
N PHE A 299 0.90 -3.27 -24.13
CA PHE A 299 1.84 -2.43 -24.89
C PHE A 299 1.09 -1.43 -25.76
N GLY A 300 1.64 -0.23 -25.88
CA GLY A 300 1.09 0.84 -26.67
C GLY A 300 0.76 2.08 -25.86
N TRP A 301 -0.17 2.88 -26.37
CA TRP A 301 -0.62 4.11 -25.74
C TRP A 301 -1.97 3.92 -25.09
N TRP A 302 -2.14 4.49 -23.89
CA TRP A 302 -3.43 4.64 -23.23
C TRP A 302 -3.45 5.93 -22.41
N GLY A 303 -4.63 6.37 -22.03
CA GLY A 303 -4.78 7.57 -21.21
C GLY A 303 -6.19 7.69 -20.69
N ASP A 304 -6.38 8.65 -19.79
CA ASP A 304 -7.65 8.97 -19.20
C ASP A 304 -7.81 10.48 -19.04
N LEU A 305 -9.05 10.90 -18.94
CA LEU A 305 -9.45 12.25 -18.58
C LEU A 305 -10.51 12.14 -17.49
N GLN A 306 -10.39 12.95 -16.45
CA GLN A 306 -11.35 13.02 -15.37
C GLN A 306 -11.72 14.46 -15.06
N ALA A 307 -12.97 14.69 -14.70
CA ALA A 307 -13.45 15.94 -14.18
C ALA A 307 -14.50 15.68 -13.11
N GLN A 308 -14.41 16.39 -11.99
CA GLN A 308 -15.35 16.28 -10.89
C GLN A 308 -15.82 17.68 -10.47
N ILE A 309 -17.10 17.80 -10.22
CA ILE A 309 -17.71 19.00 -9.66
C ILE A 309 -18.34 18.60 -8.34
N ILE A 310 -17.97 19.29 -7.26
CA ILE A 310 -18.48 19.07 -5.92
C ILE A 310 -19.29 20.31 -5.53
N ALA A 311 -20.61 20.16 -5.44
CA ALA A 311 -21.52 21.20 -5.01
C ALA A 311 -21.80 21.03 -3.50
N LYS A 312 -21.35 22.01 -2.73
CA LYS A 312 -21.71 22.23 -1.33
C LYS A 312 -22.27 23.66 -1.21
N ASP A 313 -21.89 24.42 -0.20
CA ASP A 313 -22.20 25.84 -0.09
C ASP A 313 -21.56 26.67 -1.21
N VAL A 314 -20.48 26.16 -1.77
CA VAL A 314 -19.74 26.68 -2.92
C VAL A 314 -19.45 25.58 -3.92
N TRP A 315 -19.23 25.97 -5.17
CA TRP A 315 -18.87 25.03 -6.24
C TRP A 315 -17.36 24.82 -6.27
N ASN A 316 -16.96 23.59 -6.02
CA ASN A 316 -15.59 23.13 -6.15
C ASN A 316 -15.46 22.26 -7.37
N TRP A 317 -14.32 22.30 -8.05
CA TRP A 317 -14.07 21.50 -9.21
C TRP A 317 -12.63 21.02 -9.23
N GLN A 318 -12.44 19.85 -9.80
CA GLN A 318 -11.15 19.26 -10.05
C GLN A 318 -11.15 18.57 -11.42
N TYR A 319 -10.00 18.57 -12.05
CA TYR A 319 -9.78 17.89 -13.33
C TYR A 319 -8.39 17.28 -13.37
N GLY A 320 -8.24 16.28 -14.20
CA GLY A 320 -6.96 15.62 -14.44
C GLY A 320 -7.00 14.81 -15.73
N GLY A 321 -5.84 14.39 -16.14
CA GLY A 321 -5.69 13.48 -17.26
C GLY A 321 -4.32 12.89 -17.30
N SER A 322 -4.21 11.68 -17.84
CA SER A 322 -2.94 11.00 -18.04
C SER A 322 -2.79 10.50 -19.46
N VAL A 323 -1.54 10.46 -19.91
CA VAL A 323 -1.12 9.79 -21.14
C VAL A 323 0.04 8.87 -20.77
N ASN A 324 -0.10 7.62 -21.12
CA ASN A 324 0.84 6.57 -20.78
C ASN A 324 1.28 5.84 -22.05
N TYR A 325 2.51 5.41 -22.06
CA TYR A 325 3.08 4.55 -23.09
C TYR A 325 3.89 3.44 -22.47
N ALA A 326 3.69 2.20 -22.90
CA ALA A 326 4.51 1.08 -22.51
C ALA A 326 4.99 0.27 -23.71
N SER A 327 6.22 -0.20 -23.61
CA SER A 327 6.84 -1.16 -24.51
C SER A 327 7.61 -2.20 -23.70
N SER A 328 8.24 -3.16 -24.37
CA SER A 328 9.02 -4.22 -23.68
C SER A 328 10.20 -3.69 -22.85
N ARG A 329 10.68 -2.47 -23.09
CA ARG A 329 11.86 -1.90 -22.42
C ARG A 329 11.68 -0.48 -21.92
N PHE A 330 10.65 0.22 -22.37
CA PHE A 330 10.46 1.63 -22.07
C PHE A 330 9.02 1.90 -21.69
N ASP A 331 8.82 2.52 -20.53
CA ASP A 331 7.55 3.00 -20.06
C ASP A 331 7.65 4.49 -19.74
N ALA A 332 6.63 5.23 -20.15
CA ALA A 332 6.49 6.65 -19.87
C ALA A 332 5.06 6.95 -19.43
N SER A 333 4.93 7.78 -18.40
CA SER A 333 3.64 8.29 -17.91
C SER A 333 3.76 9.79 -17.73
N PHE A 334 2.82 10.53 -18.30
CA PHE A 334 2.66 11.95 -18.09
C PHE A 334 1.25 12.22 -17.59
N ASP A 335 1.10 12.88 -16.45
CA ASP A 335 -0.17 13.26 -15.87
C ASP A 335 -0.20 14.74 -15.51
N VAL A 336 -1.36 15.35 -15.69
CA VAL A 336 -1.67 16.72 -15.30
C VAL A 336 -2.92 16.76 -14.46
N TYR A 337 -2.98 17.71 -13.55
CA TYR A 337 -4.13 17.89 -12.68
C TYR A 337 -4.30 19.36 -12.29
N GLY A 338 -5.52 19.72 -11.92
CA GLY A 338 -5.82 20.98 -11.31
C GLY A 338 -7.09 20.91 -10.48
N ASN A 339 -7.15 21.76 -9.47
CA ASN A 339 -8.34 21.88 -8.63
C ASN A 339 -8.59 23.37 -8.27
N ARG A 340 -9.82 23.65 -7.93
CA ARG A 340 -10.21 24.83 -7.18
C ARG A 340 -11.14 24.36 -6.06
N GLN A 341 -10.71 24.60 -4.84
CA GLN A 341 -11.44 24.24 -3.65
C GLN A 341 -11.68 25.50 -2.81
N THR A 342 -12.92 25.70 -2.39
CA THR A 342 -13.29 26.73 -1.42
C THR A 342 -13.89 26.03 -0.21
N GLU A 343 -13.33 26.31 0.96
CA GLU A 343 -13.82 25.79 2.23
C GLU A 343 -14.24 26.94 3.13
N ARG A 344 -15.37 26.79 3.80
CA ARG A 344 -15.86 27.71 4.82
C ARG A 344 -15.97 26.99 6.13
N ALA A 345 -15.41 27.58 7.16
CA ALA A 345 -15.46 27.04 8.52
C ALA A 345 -15.75 28.16 9.54
N ASP A 346 -16.73 27.94 10.41
CA ASP A 346 -16.90 28.75 11.61
C ASP A 346 -16.09 28.06 12.74
N MET A 347 -15.21 28.84 13.36
CA MET A 347 -14.35 28.36 14.45
C MET A 347 -14.76 29.05 15.76
N MET A 348 -14.82 28.28 16.84
CA MET A 348 -14.98 28.78 18.18
C MET A 348 -13.99 28.10 19.11
N THR A 349 -13.18 28.88 19.81
CA THR A 349 -12.16 28.38 20.72
C THR A 349 -12.29 29.09 22.07
N THR A 350 -12.20 28.34 23.15
CA THR A 350 -12.15 28.88 24.50
C THR A 350 -10.87 28.44 25.18
N TYR A 351 -10.08 29.38 25.65
CA TYR A 351 -8.92 29.14 26.51
C TYR A 351 -9.22 29.63 27.89
N GLU A 352 -9.09 28.77 28.89
CA GLU A 352 -9.34 29.14 30.27
C GLU A 352 -8.14 28.80 31.15
N ARG A 353 -7.67 29.79 31.90
CA ARG A 353 -6.73 29.58 33.00
C ARG A 353 -7.46 29.99 34.29
N PRO A 354 -7.81 29.04 35.14
CA PRO A 354 -8.59 29.35 36.36
C PRO A 354 -7.98 30.48 37.18
N LYS A 355 -8.79 31.45 37.55
CA LYS A 355 -8.41 32.65 38.35
C LYS A 355 -7.41 33.61 37.71
N ALA A 356 -7.05 33.42 36.43
CA ALA A 356 -6.10 34.26 35.75
C ALA A 356 -6.73 34.97 34.53
N PHE A 357 -7.20 34.20 33.57
CA PHE A 357 -7.86 34.79 32.41
C PHE A 357 -8.73 33.75 31.69
N THR A 358 -9.69 34.25 30.93
CA THR A 358 -10.47 33.45 29.97
C THR A 358 -10.48 34.19 28.64
N LYS A 359 -10.13 33.49 27.56
CA LYS A 359 -10.24 34.00 26.19
C LYS A 359 -11.31 33.23 25.47
N TRP A 360 -12.24 33.90 24.85
CA TRP A 360 -13.18 33.35 23.86
C TRP A 360 -12.79 33.92 22.50
N SER A 361 -12.71 33.05 21.54
CA SER A 361 -12.42 33.38 20.15
C SER A 361 -13.51 32.77 19.29
N ALA A 362 -14.13 33.58 18.45
CA ALA A 362 -15.12 33.15 17.47
C ALA A 362 -14.76 33.78 16.12
N GLY A 363 -14.56 32.95 15.12
CA GLY A 363 -14.14 33.43 13.83
C GLY A 363 -14.78 32.66 12.68
N ARG A 364 -14.75 33.26 11.50
CA ARG A 364 -15.06 32.60 10.23
C ARG A 364 -13.83 32.59 9.38
N ASN A 365 -13.60 31.43 8.76
CA ASN A 365 -12.53 31.22 7.81
C ASN A 365 -13.14 30.85 6.46
N GLU A 366 -12.79 31.56 5.40
CA GLU A 366 -13.02 31.16 4.02
C GLU A 366 -11.68 30.99 3.35
N ASN A 367 -11.37 29.77 2.94
CA ASN A 367 -10.13 29.42 2.25
C ASN A 367 -10.43 29.06 0.79
N GLN A 368 -9.78 29.75 -0.16
CA GLN A 368 -9.82 29.44 -1.58
C GLN A 368 -8.45 28.92 -2.00
N ASP A 369 -8.40 27.65 -2.33
CA ASP A 369 -7.20 26.95 -2.78
C ASP A 369 -7.31 26.63 -4.28
N ARG A 370 -6.29 27.04 -5.07
CA ARG A 370 -6.16 26.77 -6.49
C ARG A 370 -4.84 26.08 -6.73
N GLU A 371 -4.94 24.88 -7.25
CA GLU A 371 -3.75 24.05 -7.47
C GLU A 371 -3.72 23.55 -8.90
N TYR A 372 -2.52 23.46 -9.46
CA TYR A 372 -2.28 22.77 -10.71
C TYR A 372 -0.86 22.21 -10.75
N GLY A 373 -0.71 21.14 -11.48
CA GLY A 373 0.57 20.46 -11.56
C GLY A 373 0.60 19.36 -12.61
N GLY A 374 1.75 18.74 -12.71
CA GLY A 374 1.94 17.59 -13.57
C GLY A 374 3.14 16.77 -13.14
N ASN A 375 3.12 15.51 -13.53
CA ASN A 375 4.18 14.56 -13.26
C ASN A 375 4.61 13.87 -14.55
N LEU A 376 5.90 13.65 -14.70
CA LEU A 376 6.48 12.82 -15.76
C LEU A 376 7.26 11.70 -15.09
N THR A 377 6.93 10.46 -15.45
CA THR A 377 7.67 9.27 -15.02
C THR A 377 8.22 8.58 -16.25
N LEU A 378 9.50 8.27 -16.23
CA LEU A 378 10.22 7.56 -17.27
C LEU A 378 10.90 6.34 -16.65
N HIS A 379 10.76 5.21 -17.30
CA HIS A 379 11.42 3.96 -16.91
C HIS A 379 12.02 3.30 -18.14
N TYR A 380 13.25 2.84 -18.05
CA TYR A 380 13.94 2.17 -19.12
C TYR A 380 14.73 0.95 -18.64
N GLN A 381 14.46 -0.20 -19.23
CA GLN A 381 15.17 -1.44 -18.98
C GLN A 381 16.41 -1.53 -19.89
N LEU A 382 17.57 -1.16 -19.34
CA LEU A 382 18.86 -1.22 -20.05
C LEU A 382 19.23 -2.66 -20.41
N THR A 383 19.07 -3.57 -19.46
CA THR A 383 19.25 -5.03 -19.63
C THR A 383 18.18 -5.77 -18.81
N PRO A 384 17.99 -7.08 -18.98
CA PRO A 384 17.05 -7.83 -18.13
C PRO A 384 17.31 -7.74 -16.61
N ARG A 385 18.49 -7.23 -16.22
CA ARG A 385 18.92 -7.10 -14.82
C ARG A 385 19.16 -5.67 -14.38
N TRP A 386 19.06 -4.70 -15.27
CA TRP A 386 19.40 -3.32 -14.96
C TRP A 386 18.34 -2.39 -15.52
N GLU A 387 17.67 -1.71 -14.63
CA GLU A 387 16.69 -0.69 -14.96
C GLU A 387 17.11 0.68 -14.43
N VAL A 388 16.74 1.72 -15.15
CA VAL A 388 16.92 3.11 -14.76
C VAL A 388 15.62 3.86 -14.97
N GLY A 389 15.43 4.90 -14.19
CA GLY A 389 14.24 5.74 -14.37
C GLY A 389 14.42 7.11 -13.77
N ALA A 390 13.47 7.97 -14.14
CA ALA A 390 13.38 9.32 -13.64
C ALA A 390 11.92 9.71 -13.39
N MET A 391 11.69 10.49 -12.35
CA MET A 391 10.40 11.10 -12.06
C MET A 391 10.61 12.60 -11.89
N LEU A 392 9.81 13.40 -12.58
CA LEU A 392 9.74 14.85 -12.44
C LEU A 392 8.33 15.22 -12.01
N SER A 393 8.21 16.02 -10.97
CA SER A 393 6.95 16.55 -10.48
C SER A 393 7.04 18.06 -10.40
N TYR A 394 6.05 18.75 -10.93
CA TYR A 394 5.86 20.18 -10.75
C TYR A 394 4.48 20.45 -10.20
N HIS A 395 4.41 21.28 -9.18
CA HIS A 395 3.17 21.65 -8.52
C HIS A 395 3.19 23.12 -8.16
N GLN A 396 2.09 23.82 -8.42
CA GLN A 396 1.86 25.17 -7.98
C GLN A 396 0.57 25.24 -7.17
N ASN A 397 0.65 25.85 -6.00
CA ASN A 397 -0.50 26.17 -5.17
C ASN A 397 -0.63 27.69 -5.05
N HIS A 398 -1.85 28.18 -5.16
CA HIS A 398 -2.23 29.55 -4.85
C HIS A 398 -3.34 29.51 -3.82
N ASP A 399 -3.05 30.06 -2.63
CA ASP A 399 -3.89 30.04 -1.45
C ASP A 399 -4.34 31.46 -1.16
N ASP A 400 -5.65 31.70 -1.19
CA ASP A 400 -6.29 32.96 -0.78
C ASP A 400 -7.20 32.64 0.40
N GLN A 401 -6.93 33.25 1.53
CA GLN A 401 -7.68 33.00 2.75
C GLN A 401 -8.22 34.31 3.35
N ASP A 402 -9.47 34.30 3.70
CA ASP A 402 -10.11 35.39 4.48
C ASP A 402 -10.54 34.84 5.83
N MET A 403 -9.94 35.36 6.87
CA MET A 403 -10.27 35.01 8.26
C MET A 403 -10.76 36.24 8.99
N THR A 404 -11.88 36.09 9.68
CA THR A 404 -12.33 37.08 10.69
C THR A 404 -12.29 36.43 12.05
N ASP A 405 -11.71 37.11 13.02
CA ASP A 405 -11.62 36.64 14.40
C ASP A 405 -12.14 37.69 15.36
N ARG A 406 -13.02 37.27 16.27
CA ARG A 406 -13.58 38.10 17.35
C ARG A 406 -13.12 37.51 18.66
N ASP A 407 -12.17 38.18 19.28
CA ASP A 407 -11.64 37.80 20.57
C ASP A 407 -12.33 38.55 21.70
N ARG A 408 -12.62 37.83 22.77
CA ARG A 408 -12.98 38.42 24.04
C ARG A 408 -12.08 37.84 25.12
N VAL A 409 -11.21 38.70 25.67
CA VAL A 409 -10.26 38.29 26.71
C VAL A 409 -10.66 38.92 28.02
N ARG A 410 -10.99 38.11 29.01
CA ARG A 410 -11.25 38.51 30.38
C ARG A 410 -10.05 38.12 31.24
N PHE A 411 -9.48 39.09 31.95
CA PHE A 411 -8.35 38.82 32.84
C PHE A 411 -8.49 39.63 34.15
N SER A 412 -7.89 39.09 35.20
CA SER A 412 -7.87 39.71 36.53
C SER A 412 -6.47 40.19 36.84
N ILE A 413 -6.28 41.47 37.06
CA ILE A 413 -5.03 42.06 37.50
C ILE A 413 -5.07 42.26 39.00
N ASN A 414 -4.15 41.63 39.69
CA ASN A 414 -3.95 41.89 41.12
C ASN A 414 -2.93 42.99 41.28
N TYR A 415 -3.39 44.18 41.61
CA TYR A 415 -2.51 45.29 41.98
C TYR A 415 -1.92 45.02 43.36
N ALA A 416 -0.67 44.59 43.45
CA ALA A 416 0.07 44.65 44.72
C ALA A 416 0.26 46.11 45.13
N PRO A 417 -0.13 46.53 46.33
CA PRO A 417 -0.24 47.93 46.66
C PRO A 417 1.15 48.53 46.91
N PHE A 418 1.51 49.54 46.12
CA PHE A 418 2.50 50.51 46.53
C PHE A 418 1.93 51.54 47.54
N SER A 419 0.67 51.39 47.92
CA SER A 419 -0.02 52.36 48.80
C SER A 419 -0.92 51.66 49.79
N GLY A 420 -0.46 50.93 50.77
CA GLY A 420 -1.14 50.57 52.02
C GLY A 420 -2.66 50.24 52.04
N LEU A 421 -3.33 50.21 50.93
CA LEU A 421 -4.73 49.86 50.71
C LEU A 421 -4.81 48.48 50.14
N GLY A 422 -5.52 47.57 50.75
CA GLY A 422 -5.59 46.15 50.46
C GLY A 422 -5.78 45.75 48.99
N PRO A 423 -5.67 44.47 48.65
CA PRO A 423 -5.61 44.00 47.26
C PRO A 423 -6.90 44.32 46.50
N ASN A 424 -6.86 45.29 45.59
CA ASN A 424 -7.94 45.55 44.63
C ASN A 424 -7.74 44.69 43.42
N ILE A 425 -8.45 43.56 43.32
CA ILE A 425 -8.56 42.76 42.11
C ILE A 425 -9.52 43.47 41.16
N LYS A 426 -9.05 43.99 40.06
CA LYS A 426 -9.92 44.51 38.99
C LYS A 426 -9.98 43.50 37.86
N GLU A 427 -11.17 43.18 37.42
CA GLU A 427 -11.41 42.39 36.22
C GLU A 427 -11.51 43.31 35.01
N TYR A 428 -10.81 42.99 33.96
CA TYR A 428 -10.83 43.72 32.69
C TYR A 428 -11.30 42.78 31.59
N THR A 429 -12.04 43.31 30.63
CA THR A 429 -12.43 42.62 29.42
C THR A 429 -11.94 43.44 28.23
N ILE A 430 -11.10 42.84 27.40
CA ILE A 430 -10.72 43.37 26.10
C ILE A 430 -11.53 42.61 25.05
N ALA A 431 -12.27 43.35 24.23
CA ALA A 431 -12.92 42.81 23.05
C ALA A 431 -12.15 43.33 21.82
N SER A 432 -11.79 42.43 20.93
CA SER A 432 -11.13 42.78 19.66
C SER A 432 -11.81 42.08 18.49
N GLU A 433 -11.84 42.74 17.36
CA GLU A 433 -12.22 42.17 16.07
C GLU A 433 -11.07 42.40 15.12
N SER A 434 -10.66 41.34 14.43
CA SER A 434 -9.59 41.42 13.46
C SER A 434 -9.94 40.63 12.20
N SER A 435 -9.49 41.12 11.06
CA SER A 435 -9.47 40.41 9.80
C SER A 435 -8.04 40.04 9.46
N LEU A 436 -7.84 38.85 8.95
CA LEU A 436 -6.56 38.34 8.51
C LEU A 436 -6.75 37.74 7.13
N SER A 437 -6.02 38.21 6.14
CA SER A 437 -6.13 37.78 4.76
C SER A 437 -4.77 37.26 4.27
N PRO A 438 -4.41 36.02 4.61
CA PRO A 438 -3.23 35.37 4.03
C PRO A 438 -3.46 35.07 2.55
N ASN A 439 -2.47 35.37 1.74
CA ASN A 439 -2.43 35.01 0.34
C ASN A 439 -1.04 34.54 -0.04
N GLY A 440 -0.93 33.72 -1.08
CA GLY A 440 0.38 33.30 -1.51
C GLY A 440 0.37 32.33 -2.67
N ALA A 441 1.52 32.26 -3.33
CA ALA A 441 1.78 31.28 -4.37
C ALA A 441 3.05 30.49 -4.03
N MET A 442 2.92 29.18 -4.02
CA MET A 442 4.02 28.26 -3.77
C MET A 442 4.24 27.37 -4.97
N HIS A 443 5.50 27.23 -5.38
CA HIS A 443 5.95 26.37 -6.46
C HIS A 443 6.80 25.25 -5.89
N THR A 444 6.46 24.03 -6.23
CA THR A 444 7.23 22.85 -5.81
C THR A 444 7.70 22.09 -7.03
N THR A 445 8.98 21.80 -7.09
CA THR A 445 9.59 20.94 -8.10
C THR A 445 10.29 19.79 -7.40
N ALA A 446 9.97 18.56 -7.77
CA ALA A 446 10.66 17.37 -7.27
C ALA A 446 11.19 16.56 -8.46
N PHE A 447 12.42 16.08 -8.32
CA PHE A 447 13.06 15.22 -9.29
C PHE A 447 13.69 14.03 -8.60
N THR A 448 13.38 12.82 -9.09
CA THR A 448 14.00 11.57 -8.62
C THR A 448 14.62 10.87 -9.81
N ALA A 449 15.90 10.52 -9.73
CA ALA A 449 16.55 9.60 -10.65
C ALA A 449 16.96 8.34 -9.90
N TYR A 450 16.83 7.20 -10.54
CA TYR A 450 17.15 5.93 -9.91
C TYR A 450 17.74 4.91 -10.88
N SER A 451 18.49 3.98 -10.31
CA SER A 451 19.11 2.85 -11.00
C SER A 451 19.00 1.61 -10.13
N ASP A 452 18.29 0.60 -10.61
CA ASP A 452 18.04 -0.66 -9.91
C ASP A 452 18.76 -1.78 -10.66
N LEU A 453 19.77 -2.39 -10.02
CA LEU A 453 20.61 -3.42 -10.60
C LEU A 453 20.43 -4.75 -9.85
N GLN A 454 19.98 -5.78 -10.56
CA GLN A 454 20.02 -7.15 -10.08
C GLN A 454 21.43 -7.72 -10.23
N LEU A 455 22.10 -7.94 -9.11
CA LEU A 455 23.49 -8.41 -9.08
C LEU A 455 23.61 -9.90 -9.46
N ASP A 456 22.59 -10.70 -9.11
CA ASP A 456 22.55 -12.12 -9.46
C ASP A 456 21.11 -12.60 -9.73
N THR A 457 20.96 -13.88 -10.10
CA THR A 457 19.67 -14.54 -10.32
C THR A 457 18.98 -14.98 -9.02
N ARG A 458 19.63 -14.82 -7.87
CA ARG A 458 19.12 -15.21 -6.54
C ARG A 458 18.44 -14.07 -5.81
N GLY A 459 18.28 -12.93 -6.48
CA GLY A 459 17.56 -11.78 -5.94
C GLY A 459 18.44 -10.76 -5.20
N LYS A 460 19.78 -10.81 -5.34
CA LYS A 460 20.64 -9.74 -4.86
C LYS A 460 20.46 -8.50 -5.71
N GLN A 461 20.28 -7.36 -5.08
CA GLN A 461 19.99 -6.08 -5.74
C GLN A 461 20.83 -4.96 -5.14
N ALA A 462 21.15 -3.99 -5.98
CA ALA A 462 21.74 -2.71 -5.61
C ALA A 462 20.89 -1.61 -6.23
N ASN A 463 20.46 -0.63 -5.42
CA ASN A 463 19.60 0.47 -5.83
C ASN A 463 20.30 1.77 -5.50
N LEU A 464 20.45 2.64 -6.49
CA LEU A 464 20.94 4.00 -6.33
C LEU A 464 19.81 4.96 -6.61
N THR A 465 19.51 5.87 -5.68
CA THR A 465 18.46 6.86 -5.83
C THR A 465 18.99 8.24 -5.50
N TYR A 466 18.75 9.20 -6.37
CA TYR A 466 18.99 10.62 -6.13
C TYR A 466 17.66 11.35 -6.16
N ASN A 467 17.41 12.16 -5.12
CA ASN A 467 16.24 13.01 -5.01
C ASN A 467 16.66 14.47 -4.93
N PHE A 468 15.95 15.30 -5.67
CA PHE A 468 15.99 16.76 -5.56
C PHE A 468 14.57 17.25 -5.30
N TYR A 469 14.43 18.13 -4.32
CA TYR A 469 13.18 18.80 -3.98
C TYR A 469 13.43 20.27 -3.83
N ASN A 470 12.62 21.10 -4.46
CA ASN A 470 12.68 22.55 -4.34
C ASN A 470 11.28 23.11 -4.17
N LYS A 471 11.08 23.92 -3.12
CA LYS A 471 9.83 24.63 -2.85
C LYS A 471 10.14 26.10 -2.68
N THR A 472 9.61 26.93 -3.55
CA THR A 472 9.80 28.39 -3.55
C THR A 472 8.47 29.08 -3.62
N GLY A 473 8.37 30.25 -3.04
CA GLY A 473 7.20 31.09 -3.18
C GLY A 473 7.10 32.16 -2.12
N THR A 474 6.12 32.99 -2.32
CA THR A 474 5.81 34.11 -1.44
C THR A 474 4.47 33.89 -0.77
N ARG A 475 4.41 34.14 0.53
CA ARG A 475 3.19 34.16 1.29
C ARG A 475 3.07 35.48 2.03
N GLY A 476 2.04 36.26 1.74
CA GLY A 476 1.72 37.50 2.42
C GLY A 476 0.53 37.34 3.36
N SER A 477 0.39 38.29 4.27
CA SER A 477 -0.82 38.42 5.06
C SER A 477 -1.00 39.86 5.51
N VAL A 478 -2.20 40.34 5.42
CA VAL A 478 -2.62 41.63 5.97
C VAL A 478 -3.57 41.37 7.13
N MET A 479 -3.28 41.94 8.27
CA MET A 479 -4.14 41.91 9.45
C MET A 479 -4.55 43.33 9.84
N GLU A 480 -5.83 43.59 9.87
CA GLU A 480 -6.42 44.81 10.38
C GLU A 480 -7.30 44.48 11.59
N GLY A 481 -7.24 45.30 12.63
CA GLY A 481 -8.03 45.00 13.79
C GLY A 481 -8.25 46.18 14.68
N GLU A 482 -9.36 46.12 15.44
CA GLU A 482 -9.75 47.07 16.43
C GLU A 482 -9.88 46.39 17.81
N ALA A 483 -9.46 47.07 18.85
CA ALA A 483 -9.60 46.55 20.21
C ALA A 483 -10.05 47.65 21.16
N ASN A 484 -11.04 47.34 21.98
CA ASN A 484 -11.41 48.21 23.12
C ASN A 484 -10.46 47.91 24.29
N ILE A 485 -9.52 48.82 24.53
CA ILE A 485 -8.61 48.76 25.67
C ILE A 485 -9.15 49.64 26.79
N PRO A 486 -9.20 49.18 28.07
CA PRO A 486 -9.70 49.98 29.16
C PRO A 486 -8.95 51.31 29.30
N VAL A 487 -9.70 52.43 29.51
CA VAL A 487 -9.25 53.85 29.59
C VAL A 487 -8.04 54.08 30.51
N TYR A 488 -7.69 53.18 31.39
CA TYR A 488 -6.53 53.32 32.28
C TYR A 488 -5.16 53.28 31.55
N TYR A 489 -5.14 52.74 30.33
CA TYR A 489 -3.94 52.57 29.52
C TYR A 489 -3.94 53.44 28.25
N TYR A 490 -5.07 54.04 27.92
CA TYR A 490 -5.23 54.82 26.72
C TYR A 490 -6.09 56.07 27.02
N SER A 491 -5.61 57.24 26.63
CA SER A 491 -6.26 58.52 26.96
C SER A 491 -7.31 58.95 25.94
N SER A 492 -7.67 58.10 24.99
CA SER A 492 -8.65 58.38 23.95
C SER A 492 -9.85 57.46 24.07
N ASP A 493 -11.05 57.96 23.79
CA ASP A 493 -12.27 57.17 23.67
C ASP A 493 -12.34 56.36 22.35
N ASP A 494 -11.37 56.58 21.46
CA ASP A 494 -11.28 55.84 20.18
C ASP A 494 -10.75 54.43 20.38
N PRO A 495 -11.26 53.43 19.63
CA PRO A 495 -10.70 52.09 19.64
C PRO A 495 -9.22 52.08 19.27
N TYR A 496 -8.50 51.12 19.84
CA TYR A 496 -7.13 50.87 19.44
C TYR A 496 -7.12 50.12 18.09
N HIS A 497 -6.62 50.79 17.05
CA HIS A 497 -6.49 50.22 15.70
C HIS A 497 -5.08 49.71 15.48
N VAL A 498 -4.98 48.53 14.91
CA VAL A 498 -3.71 47.91 14.51
C VAL A 498 -3.76 47.50 13.05
N PHE A 499 -2.76 47.89 12.32
CA PHE A 499 -2.42 47.34 11.00
C PHE A 499 -1.13 46.59 11.11
N ASN A 500 -1.10 45.37 10.55
CA ASN A 500 0.10 44.56 10.43
C ASN A 500 0.10 43.84 9.09
N SER A 501 1.11 44.06 8.31
CA SER A 501 1.31 43.39 7.02
C SER A 501 2.65 42.67 7.05
N PHE A 502 2.69 41.46 6.54
CA PHE A 502 3.94 40.76 6.36
C PHE A 502 3.97 40.00 5.06
N GLU A 503 5.16 39.82 4.55
CA GLU A 503 5.48 38.97 3.39
C GLU A 503 6.61 38.03 3.76
N LEU A 504 6.45 36.75 3.41
CA LEU A 504 7.40 35.67 3.64
C LEU A 504 7.81 35.10 2.30
N ASP A 505 9.08 35.28 1.94
CA ASP A 505 9.68 34.57 0.80
C ASP A 505 10.36 33.30 1.30
N THR A 506 9.99 32.17 0.73
CA THR A 506 10.52 30.86 1.11
C THR A 506 11.32 30.27 -0.05
N ASP A 507 12.51 29.78 0.25
CA ASP A 507 13.33 28.96 -0.66
C ASP A 507 13.81 27.74 0.12
N TYR A 508 13.25 26.55 -0.17
CA TYR A 508 13.52 25.30 0.51
C TYR A 508 14.03 24.26 -0.47
N ARG A 509 15.25 23.79 -0.30
CA ARG A 509 15.91 22.81 -1.16
C ARG A 509 16.40 21.60 -0.40
N ILE A 510 16.18 20.43 -0.98
CA ILE A 510 16.72 19.16 -0.48
C ILE A 510 17.44 18.45 -1.62
N HIS A 511 18.65 17.96 -1.34
CA HIS A 511 19.36 16.98 -2.14
C HIS A 511 19.56 15.71 -1.31
N SER A 512 19.19 14.56 -1.84
CA SER A 512 19.41 13.28 -1.16
C SER A 512 19.97 12.25 -2.13
N LEU A 513 21.03 11.58 -1.74
CA LEU A 513 21.63 10.46 -2.46
C LEU A 513 21.60 9.24 -1.57
N LYS A 514 21.08 8.13 -2.08
CA LYS A 514 20.87 6.88 -1.35
C LYS A 514 21.38 5.70 -2.15
N LEU A 515 22.15 4.82 -1.52
CA LEU A 515 22.63 3.57 -2.07
C LEU A 515 22.22 2.42 -1.15
N ASP A 516 21.39 1.53 -1.66
CA ASP A 516 20.82 0.40 -0.93
C ASP A 516 21.25 -0.93 -1.54
N PHE A 517 21.48 -1.91 -0.70
CA PHE A 517 21.72 -3.30 -1.09
C PHE A 517 20.71 -4.23 -0.41
N SER A 518 20.08 -5.08 -1.17
CA SER A 518 19.26 -6.20 -0.69
C SER A 518 19.97 -7.51 -1.06
N LEU A 519 20.42 -8.23 -0.06
CA LEU A 519 21.30 -9.39 -0.21
C LEU A 519 20.66 -10.62 0.44
N PRO A 520 19.80 -11.37 -0.28
CA PRO A 520 19.25 -12.63 0.21
C PRO A 520 20.36 -13.71 0.18
N PHE A 521 20.72 -14.19 1.36
CA PHE A 521 21.57 -15.34 1.55
C PHE A 521 20.74 -16.56 2.02
N PRO A 522 21.24 -17.81 1.88
CA PRO A 522 20.50 -18.96 2.36
C PRO A 522 20.19 -18.97 3.86
N PHE A 523 20.97 -18.26 4.66
CA PHE A 523 20.83 -18.20 6.13
C PHE A 523 20.05 -16.99 6.63
N ALA A 524 20.01 -15.87 5.88
CA ALA A 524 19.28 -14.67 6.22
C ALA A 524 19.25 -13.69 5.03
N LYS A 525 18.24 -12.81 4.98
CA LYS A 525 18.23 -11.65 4.09
C LYS A 525 18.91 -10.48 4.80
N ILE A 526 19.93 -9.90 4.19
CA ILE A 526 20.65 -8.72 4.69
C ILE A 526 20.28 -7.52 3.82
N GLU A 527 19.85 -6.44 4.44
CA GLU A 527 19.63 -5.16 3.80
C GLU A 527 20.56 -4.13 4.45
N THR A 528 21.31 -3.38 3.63
CA THR A 528 22.25 -2.38 4.11
C THR A 528 22.34 -1.24 3.11
N GLY A 529 22.70 -0.07 3.58
CA GLY A 529 22.85 1.08 2.69
C GLY A 529 23.43 2.30 3.39
N LEU A 530 23.68 3.30 2.55
CA LEU A 530 24.18 4.60 2.94
C LEU A 530 23.27 5.67 2.32
N ALA A 531 22.98 6.73 3.07
CA ALA A 531 22.31 7.90 2.54
C ALA A 531 23.01 9.18 3.01
N PHE A 532 22.99 10.17 2.14
CA PHE A 532 23.43 11.53 2.44
C PHE A 532 22.33 12.49 2.01
N THR A 533 21.98 13.43 2.91
CA THR A 533 20.96 14.44 2.65
C THR A 533 21.52 15.81 3.00
N ASP A 534 21.29 16.79 2.13
CA ASP A 534 21.62 18.20 2.30
C ASP A 534 20.34 19.01 2.15
N ILE A 535 20.01 19.77 3.20
CA ILE A 535 18.82 20.63 3.29
C ILE A 535 19.32 22.07 3.41
N ASP A 536 18.80 22.96 2.58
CA ASP A 536 19.01 24.41 2.67
C ASP A 536 17.64 25.11 2.59
N ASN A 537 17.27 25.78 3.65
CA ASN A 537 16.00 26.46 3.74
C ASN A 537 16.23 27.92 4.16
N THR A 538 15.71 28.84 3.39
CA THR A 538 15.80 30.28 3.66
C THR A 538 14.41 30.87 3.66
N VAL A 539 14.09 31.61 4.71
CA VAL A 539 12.88 32.44 4.79
C VAL A 539 13.28 33.89 5.02
N PHE A 540 12.87 34.73 4.11
CA PHE A 540 12.95 36.17 4.26
C PHE A 540 11.57 36.70 4.66
N LYS A 541 11.50 37.50 5.72
CA LYS A 541 10.30 38.17 6.18
C LYS A 541 10.44 39.67 6.08
N SER A 542 9.53 40.31 5.40
CA SER A 542 9.29 41.74 5.45
C SER A 542 8.03 42.00 6.27
N GLN A 543 8.06 42.92 7.22
CA GLN A 543 6.89 43.26 8.06
C GLN A 543 6.77 44.74 8.24
N GLU A 544 5.55 45.25 8.10
CA GLU A 544 5.12 46.58 8.45
C GLU A 544 4.06 46.49 9.55
N GLN A 545 4.25 47.25 10.61
CA GLN A 545 3.30 47.34 11.70
C GLN A 545 3.05 48.82 12.06
N SER A 546 1.79 49.25 12.10
CA SER A 546 1.40 50.56 12.54
C SER A 546 0.17 50.52 13.44
N SER A 547 -0.02 51.53 14.24
CA SER A 547 -1.23 51.68 15.08
C SER A 547 -1.57 53.14 15.23
N ASN A 548 -2.80 53.44 15.68
CA ASN A 548 -3.18 54.80 15.97
C ASN A 548 -2.49 55.43 17.22
N ILE A 549 -1.64 54.63 17.91
CA ILE A 549 -0.77 55.10 19.00
C ILE A 549 0.64 55.36 18.49
N ASP A 550 1.12 54.49 17.58
CA ASP A 550 2.44 54.54 16.99
C ASP A 550 2.29 54.71 15.46
N VAL A 551 2.17 55.95 15.04
CA VAL A 551 1.82 56.33 13.66
C VAL A 551 3.01 56.19 12.72
N ASP A 552 4.24 56.18 13.26
CA ASP A 552 5.47 56.12 12.43
C ASP A 552 5.75 54.73 11.85
N GLY A 553 4.99 53.72 12.31
CA GLY A 553 5.13 52.34 11.86
C GLY A 553 6.49 51.69 12.21
N VAL A 554 6.49 50.41 12.42
CA VAL A 554 7.69 49.65 12.67
C VAL A 554 7.93 48.71 11.48
N TYR A 555 8.99 48.98 10.74
CA TYR A 555 9.44 48.06 9.64
C TYR A 555 10.48 47.10 10.18
N ARG A 556 10.25 45.81 9.99
CA ARG A 556 11.16 44.74 10.39
C ARG A 556 11.41 43.79 9.25
N ASN A 557 12.67 43.63 8.91
CA ASN A 557 13.10 42.64 7.97
C ASN A 557 13.94 41.59 8.69
N ASN A 558 13.63 40.34 8.49
CA ASN A 558 14.36 39.23 9.07
C ASN A 558 14.65 38.18 7.99
N ASN A 559 15.84 37.61 8.01
CA ASN A 559 16.24 36.54 7.13
C ASN A 559 16.72 35.36 7.99
N TYR A 560 15.98 34.28 7.98
CA TYR A 560 16.35 33.05 8.68
C TYR A 560 16.76 31.98 7.68
N ARG A 561 18.00 31.48 7.81
CA ARG A 561 18.51 30.37 7.02
C ARG A 561 18.79 29.18 7.91
N TYR A 562 18.28 28.02 7.51
CA TYR A 562 18.53 26.73 8.15
C TYR A 562 19.20 25.79 7.17
N GLN A 563 20.31 25.18 7.60
CA GLN A 563 21.03 24.17 6.83
C GLN A 563 21.19 22.92 7.69
N GLU A 564 20.91 21.77 7.10
CA GLU A 564 21.14 20.46 7.71
C GLU A 564 21.82 19.52 6.72
N GLN A 565 22.90 18.90 7.15
CA GLN A 565 23.56 17.81 6.44
C GLN A 565 23.50 16.56 7.28
N SER A 566 23.02 15.45 6.71
CA SER A 566 22.87 14.19 7.41
C SER A 566 23.55 13.07 6.64
N ALA A 567 24.37 12.29 7.34
CA ALA A 567 24.95 11.05 6.84
C ALA A 567 24.37 9.86 7.63
N ILE A 568 23.84 8.90 6.92
CA ILE A 568 23.10 7.78 7.46
C ILE A 568 23.71 6.48 6.96
N GLY A 569 23.89 5.51 7.87
CA GLY A 569 24.23 4.14 7.53
C GLY A 569 23.29 3.18 8.25
N TYR A 570 22.84 2.13 7.58
CA TYR A 570 21.97 1.15 8.20
C TYR A 570 22.33 -0.30 7.82
N LEU A 571 21.96 -1.21 8.70
CA LEU A 571 22.08 -2.66 8.52
C LEU A 571 20.84 -3.32 9.08
N MET A 572 20.20 -4.17 8.30
CA MET A 572 19.09 -5.00 8.73
C MET A 572 19.35 -6.46 8.39
N VAL A 573 19.02 -7.35 9.30
CA VAL A 573 19.12 -8.79 9.14
C VAL A 573 17.76 -9.40 9.41
N ASN A 574 17.14 -9.96 8.38
CA ASN A 574 15.91 -10.73 8.47
C ASN A 574 16.23 -12.21 8.37
N LYS A 575 15.77 -13.00 9.32
CA LYS A 575 15.99 -14.44 9.38
C LYS A 575 14.72 -15.19 9.73
N GLN A 576 14.43 -16.22 8.94
CA GLN A 576 13.45 -17.23 9.30
C GLN A 576 14.07 -18.17 10.32
N LEU A 577 13.65 -18.03 11.59
CA LEU A 577 14.17 -18.83 12.71
C LEU A 577 13.48 -20.19 12.79
N HIS A 578 12.21 -20.25 12.38
CA HIS A 578 11.37 -21.44 12.33
C HIS A 578 10.35 -21.26 11.20
N PRO A 579 9.77 -22.28 10.58
CA PRO A 579 8.74 -22.12 9.53
C PRO A 579 7.58 -21.21 9.89
N ARG A 580 7.34 -20.99 11.18
CA ARG A 580 6.29 -20.09 11.70
C ARG A 580 6.82 -18.83 12.40
N LEU A 581 8.14 -18.63 12.45
CA LEU A 581 8.75 -17.52 13.20
C LEU A 581 9.83 -16.87 12.36
N SER A 582 9.62 -15.63 11.98
CA SER A 582 10.65 -14.76 11.40
C SER A 582 11.04 -13.66 12.40
N ALA A 583 12.29 -13.23 12.32
CA ALA A 583 12.78 -12.12 13.12
C ALA A 583 13.65 -11.20 12.28
N THR A 584 13.51 -9.90 12.50
CA THR A 584 14.33 -8.85 11.89
C THR A 584 15.01 -8.04 12.98
N LEU A 585 16.31 -7.85 12.84
CA LEU A 585 17.11 -6.96 13.66
C LEU A 585 17.71 -5.87 12.79
N GLY A 586 17.48 -4.62 13.15
CA GLY A 586 17.95 -3.46 12.41
C GLY A 586 18.74 -2.49 13.28
N PHE A 587 19.73 -1.85 12.67
CA PHE A 587 20.50 -0.76 13.24
C PHE A 587 20.59 0.36 12.21
N HIS A 588 20.22 1.56 12.62
CA HIS A 588 20.34 2.76 11.83
C HIS A 588 21.19 3.75 12.62
N LEU A 589 22.30 4.18 12.06
CA LEU A 589 23.20 5.18 12.63
C LEU A 589 23.13 6.44 11.80
N GLU A 590 22.80 7.53 12.45
CA GLU A 590 22.71 8.85 11.81
C GLU A 590 23.63 9.85 12.48
N ARG A 591 24.36 10.62 11.66
CA ARG A 591 25.12 11.78 12.06
C ARG A 591 24.64 12.99 11.29
N SER A 592 24.19 14.03 12.03
CA SER A 592 23.70 15.28 11.43
C SER A 592 24.46 16.49 11.94
N TRP A 593 24.62 17.48 11.06
CA TRP A 593 25.19 18.79 11.31
C TRP A 593 24.16 19.84 10.92
N LEU A 594 23.84 20.72 11.86
CA LEU A 594 22.79 21.73 11.73
C LEU A 594 23.41 23.11 11.89
N MET A 595 22.97 24.05 11.07
CA MET A 595 23.32 25.45 11.16
C MET A 595 22.05 26.31 10.97
N GLY A 596 21.69 27.07 11.99
CA GLY A 596 20.72 28.14 11.92
C GLY A 596 21.41 29.47 11.85
N GLU A 597 21.05 30.34 10.93
CA GLU A 597 21.54 31.73 10.84
C GLU A 597 20.35 32.68 10.77
N ASP A 598 20.24 33.52 11.78
CA ASP A 598 19.22 34.58 11.84
C ASP A 598 19.92 35.92 11.61
N ARG A 599 19.47 36.65 10.61
CA ARG A 599 19.96 37.99 10.24
C ARG A 599 18.81 38.99 10.35
N ASP A 600 18.79 39.71 11.42
CA ASP A 600 17.97 40.92 11.55
C ASP A 600 18.79 42.13 11.03
N MET A 601 18.15 43.26 10.79
CA MET A 601 18.78 44.51 10.29
C MET A 601 20.01 44.95 11.11
N THR A 602 20.10 44.50 12.38
CA THR A 602 21.10 44.94 13.34
C THR A 602 22.06 43.86 13.83
N LYS A 603 21.69 42.60 13.71
CA LYS A 603 22.46 41.46 14.27
C LYS A 603 22.38 40.22 13.40
N SER A 604 23.47 39.48 13.34
CA SER A 604 23.47 38.11 12.82
C SER A 604 23.80 37.14 13.96
N VAL A 605 22.92 36.16 14.19
CA VAL A 605 23.10 35.12 15.22
C VAL A 605 23.20 33.77 14.49
N LYS A 606 24.33 33.07 14.71
CA LYS A 606 24.57 31.74 14.15
C LYS A 606 24.54 30.70 15.25
N THR A 607 23.69 29.70 15.07
CA THR A 607 23.62 28.52 15.93
C THR A 607 24.14 27.32 15.17
N LYS A 608 25.12 26.63 15.71
CA LYS A 608 25.67 25.39 15.13
C LYS A 608 25.45 24.25 16.12
N GLN A 609 24.90 23.18 15.63
CA GLN A 609 24.62 21.99 16.42
C GLN A 609 25.03 20.73 15.65
N SER A 610 25.20 19.64 16.33
CA SER A 610 25.38 18.35 15.70
C SER A 610 24.99 17.23 16.65
N PHE A 611 24.50 16.14 16.11
CA PHE A 611 24.15 14.98 16.91
C PHE A 611 24.51 13.67 16.21
N THR A 612 24.62 12.62 17.00
CA THR A 612 24.70 11.24 16.50
C THR A 612 23.61 10.43 17.21
N LYS A 613 22.75 9.77 16.46
CA LYS A 613 21.69 8.92 17.00
C LYS A 613 21.82 7.50 16.45
N LEU A 614 21.69 6.53 17.36
CA LEU A 614 21.55 5.11 17.01
C LEU A 614 20.09 4.73 17.22
N LEU A 615 19.47 4.21 16.17
CA LEU A 615 18.07 3.84 16.14
C LEU A 615 17.94 2.32 15.89
N PRO A 616 17.98 1.51 16.97
CA PRO A 616 17.80 0.07 16.86
C PRO A 616 16.34 -0.27 16.59
N THR A 617 16.10 -1.33 15.82
CA THR A 617 14.78 -1.90 15.58
C THR A 617 14.83 -3.42 15.71
N PHE A 618 13.78 -4.00 16.26
CA PHE A 618 13.58 -5.44 16.32
C PHE A 618 12.14 -5.76 15.99
N SER A 619 11.90 -6.76 15.15
CA SER A 619 10.57 -7.31 14.94
C SER A 619 10.62 -8.83 14.96
N ALA A 620 9.56 -9.44 15.47
CA ALA A 620 9.36 -10.88 15.44
C ALA A 620 7.92 -11.16 15.00
N ASP A 621 7.77 -11.95 13.97
CA ASP A 621 6.50 -12.38 13.40
C ASP A 621 6.31 -13.87 13.65
N TYR A 622 5.27 -14.20 14.40
CA TYR A 622 4.92 -15.58 14.72
C TYR A 622 3.57 -15.96 14.15
N GLN A 623 3.58 -16.85 13.16
CA GLN A 623 2.39 -17.44 12.57
C GLN A 623 1.90 -18.57 13.46
N ILE A 624 0.87 -18.34 14.27
CA ILE A 624 0.29 -19.34 15.18
C ILE A 624 -0.32 -20.46 14.33
N ASP A 625 -1.15 -20.09 13.34
CA ASP A 625 -1.72 -20.98 12.33
C ASP A 625 -1.98 -20.19 11.02
N SER A 626 -2.68 -20.78 10.04
CA SER A 626 -2.98 -20.14 8.76
C SER A 626 -3.89 -18.90 8.86
N ARG A 627 -4.53 -18.67 10.01
CA ARG A 627 -5.47 -17.57 10.26
C ARG A 627 -5.01 -16.60 11.34
N GLN A 628 -4.05 -17.00 12.17
CA GLN A 628 -3.65 -16.25 13.36
C GLN A 628 -2.16 -15.89 13.31
N GLN A 629 -1.85 -14.64 13.58
CA GLN A 629 -0.51 -14.08 13.55
C GLN A 629 -0.30 -13.18 14.77
N LEU A 630 0.87 -13.24 15.35
CA LEU A 630 1.35 -12.36 16.41
C LEU A 630 2.61 -11.65 15.95
N LEU A 631 2.61 -10.32 16.01
CA LEU A 631 3.72 -9.48 15.60
C LEU A 631 4.20 -8.65 16.80
N LEU A 632 5.45 -8.82 17.19
CA LEU A 632 6.14 -7.98 18.16
C LEU A 632 7.08 -7.02 17.45
N GLN A 633 7.01 -5.72 17.78
CA GLN A 633 7.89 -4.70 17.25
C GLN A 633 8.45 -3.86 18.39
N LEU A 634 9.75 -3.66 18.41
CA LEU A 634 10.48 -2.82 19.36
C LEU A 634 11.40 -1.90 18.58
N GLY A 635 11.58 -0.68 19.03
CA GLY A 635 12.53 0.20 18.34
C GLY A 635 12.61 1.60 18.94
N ARG A 636 13.44 2.40 18.29
CA ARG A 636 13.63 3.82 18.57
C ARG A 636 13.51 4.61 17.28
N ASN A 637 12.67 5.63 17.29
CA ASN A 637 12.53 6.61 16.21
C ASN A 637 13.13 7.95 16.63
N ILE A 638 13.59 8.75 15.67
CA ILE A 638 13.95 10.15 15.84
C ILE A 638 12.75 11.03 15.47
N ASN A 639 12.52 12.08 16.27
CA ASN A 639 11.51 13.11 16.00
C ASN A 639 12.22 14.43 15.76
N ARG A 640 12.28 14.87 14.51
CA ARG A 640 12.87 16.15 14.16
C ARG A 640 11.86 17.26 14.35
N PRO A 641 12.27 18.41 14.92
CA PRO A 641 11.47 19.62 14.83
C PRO A 641 11.24 19.96 13.36
N ASN A 642 10.02 20.37 13.00
CA ASN A 642 9.77 20.88 11.67
C ASN A 642 10.35 22.31 11.53
N PHE A 643 10.41 22.83 10.30
CA PHE A 643 10.99 24.13 10.05
C PHE A 643 10.28 25.27 10.79
N ASP A 644 8.94 25.20 10.90
CA ASP A 644 8.17 26.23 11.60
C ASP A 644 8.46 26.26 13.10
N GLU A 645 8.78 25.08 13.69
CA GLU A 645 9.20 24.98 15.09
C GLU A 645 10.61 25.55 15.33
N LEU A 646 11.46 25.54 14.29
CA LEU A 646 12.81 26.12 14.34
C LEU A 646 12.85 27.60 13.97
N ASN A 647 11.88 28.07 13.18
CA ASN A 647 11.83 29.44 12.69
C ASN A 647 11.41 30.42 13.80
N GLN A 648 12.36 31.20 14.30
CA GLN A 648 12.08 32.19 15.37
C GLN A 648 11.40 33.47 14.89
N VAL A 649 11.17 33.63 13.59
CA VAL A 649 10.48 34.81 13.04
C VAL A 649 9.03 34.81 13.49
N PRO A 650 8.57 35.79 14.28
CA PRO A 650 7.21 35.80 14.80
C PRO A 650 6.19 36.06 13.67
N VAL A 651 5.11 35.28 13.65
CA VAL A 651 3.97 35.44 12.75
C VAL A 651 2.72 35.69 13.58
N TYR A 652 1.99 36.79 13.29
CA TYR A 652 0.72 37.08 13.94
C TYR A 652 -0.38 36.20 13.33
N VAL A 653 -1.15 35.56 14.19
CA VAL A 653 -2.34 34.79 13.81
C VAL A 653 -3.62 35.48 14.23
N SER A 654 -3.55 36.44 15.16
CA SER A 654 -4.59 37.41 15.51
C SER A 654 -3.96 38.61 16.21
N MET A 655 -4.72 39.65 16.51
CA MET A 655 -4.23 40.81 17.28
C MET A 655 -3.59 40.42 18.62
N THR A 656 -4.04 39.31 19.21
CA THR A 656 -3.65 38.87 20.54
C THR A 656 -2.74 37.66 20.54
N ASN A 657 -2.42 37.10 19.35
CA ASN A 657 -1.68 35.85 19.23
C ASN A 657 -0.59 35.96 18.17
N LEU A 658 0.62 35.57 18.53
CA LEU A 658 1.70 35.36 17.59
C LEU A 658 2.35 33.98 17.83
N ILE A 659 2.93 33.39 16.78
CA ILE A 659 3.65 32.14 16.82
C ILE A 659 5.11 32.41 16.44
N ALA A 660 6.04 31.85 17.22
CA ALA A 660 7.47 31.89 16.90
C ALA A 660 8.11 30.56 17.34
N GLY A 661 8.99 30.03 16.51
CA GLY A 661 9.73 28.80 16.80
C GLY A 661 10.99 29.05 17.65
N ASN A 662 11.74 28.00 17.89
CA ASN A 662 12.99 28.02 18.65
C ASN A 662 14.13 27.34 17.86
N PRO A 663 15.12 28.08 17.33
CA PRO A 663 16.21 27.50 16.54
C PRO A 663 17.18 26.63 17.37
N ALA A 664 17.04 26.61 18.69
CA ALA A 664 17.86 25.78 19.57
C ALA A 664 17.26 24.38 19.81
N LEU A 665 16.13 24.07 19.22
CA LEU A 665 15.52 22.74 19.34
C LEU A 665 16.40 21.67 18.73
N MET A 666 16.50 20.53 19.42
CA MET A 666 17.21 19.35 19.01
C MET A 666 16.22 18.20 18.72
N PRO A 667 16.54 17.29 17.80
CA PRO A 667 15.71 16.13 17.59
C PRO A 667 15.54 15.27 18.84
N GLY A 668 14.31 15.03 19.21
CA GLY A 668 13.93 14.09 20.25
C GLY A 668 13.95 12.64 19.76
N THR A 669 13.72 11.71 20.65
CA THR A 669 13.59 10.29 20.31
C THR A 669 12.34 9.69 20.96
N THR A 670 11.76 8.68 20.30
CA THR A 670 10.65 7.89 20.84
C THR A 670 11.04 6.42 20.85
N ASP A 671 11.15 5.84 22.02
CA ASP A 671 11.23 4.40 22.19
C ASP A 671 9.82 3.81 22.12
N PHE A 672 9.64 2.72 21.38
CA PHE A 672 8.35 2.08 21.22
C PHE A 672 8.41 0.56 21.38
N ALA A 673 7.34 -0.02 21.90
CA ALA A 673 7.07 -1.44 21.91
C ALA A 673 5.62 -1.65 21.45
N GLU A 674 5.41 -2.57 20.53
CA GLU A 674 4.10 -2.85 19.96
C GLU A 674 3.91 -4.36 19.80
N LEU A 675 2.77 -4.85 20.29
CA LEU A 675 2.34 -6.23 20.16
C LEU A 675 1.00 -6.25 19.43
N SER A 676 0.98 -6.81 18.24
CA SER A 676 -0.22 -6.92 17.40
C SER A 676 -0.63 -8.38 17.30
N TYR A 677 -1.90 -8.67 17.58
CA TYR A 677 -2.54 -9.95 17.29
C TYR A 677 -3.53 -9.79 16.16
N ARG A 678 -3.54 -10.72 15.24
CA ARG A 678 -4.46 -10.74 14.13
C ARG A 678 -5.08 -12.11 13.96
N HIS A 679 -6.39 -12.11 13.78
CA HIS A 679 -7.15 -13.25 13.28
C HIS A 679 -7.77 -12.89 11.93
N SER A 680 -7.47 -13.66 10.89
CA SER A 680 -7.89 -13.40 9.51
C SER A 680 -9.41 -13.14 9.41
N GLY A 681 -9.77 -11.93 8.96
CA GLY A 681 -11.16 -11.51 8.70
C GLY A 681 -12.05 -11.27 9.93
N ALA A 682 -11.55 -11.45 11.17
CA ALA A 682 -12.40 -11.38 12.36
C ALA A 682 -11.94 -10.37 13.41
N LEU A 683 -10.63 -10.29 13.69
CA LEU A 683 -10.12 -9.49 14.81
C LEU A 683 -8.71 -8.96 14.52
N TYR A 684 -8.50 -7.69 14.81
CA TYR A 684 -7.20 -7.08 14.95
C TYR A 684 -7.12 -6.43 16.33
N ALA A 685 -6.13 -6.78 17.12
CA ALA A 685 -5.86 -6.19 18.42
C ALA A 685 -4.41 -5.71 18.47
N ASN A 686 -4.20 -4.50 18.96
CA ASN A 686 -2.88 -3.89 19.06
C ASN A 686 -2.68 -3.28 20.44
N LEU A 687 -1.60 -3.68 21.11
CA LEU A 687 -1.12 -3.10 22.36
C LEU A 687 0.19 -2.39 22.08
N TRP A 688 0.27 -1.11 22.43
CA TRP A 688 1.47 -0.33 22.19
C TRP A 688 1.88 0.47 23.44
N TYR A 689 3.18 0.67 23.57
CA TYR A 689 3.81 1.54 24.56
C TYR A 689 4.78 2.47 23.85
N ARG A 690 4.79 3.75 24.22
CA ARG A 690 5.71 4.75 23.68
C ARG A 690 6.26 5.63 24.79
N GLN A 691 7.56 5.91 24.71
CA GLN A 691 8.24 6.83 25.61
C GLN A 691 9.04 7.84 24.79
N GLY A 692 8.58 9.08 24.79
CA GLY A 692 9.29 10.20 24.18
C GLY A 692 10.35 10.76 25.11
N ARG A 693 11.51 11.16 24.53
CA ARG A 693 12.56 11.93 25.20
C ARG A 693 12.88 13.14 24.34
N ASP A 694 13.11 14.29 24.97
CA ASP A 694 13.44 15.55 24.31
C ASP A 694 12.39 15.92 23.24
N GLN A 695 11.09 15.73 23.57
CA GLN A 695 10.01 16.03 22.65
C GLN A 695 9.77 17.54 22.58
N THR A 696 9.53 18.03 21.35
CA THR A 696 9.09 19.41 21.14
C THR A 696 7.61 19.56 21.40
N ALA A 697 7.19 20.69 21.96
CA ALA A 697 5.81 21.03 22.15
C ALA A 697 5.62 22.55 22.02
N TRP A 698 4.50 22.93 21.46
CA TRP A 698 4.04 24.31 21.49
C TRP A 698 3.48 24.63 22.86
N PHE A 699 3.85 25.80 23.41
CA PHE A 699 3.27 26.31 24.64
C PHE A 699 2.89 27.76 24.48
N THR A 700 1.79 28.16 25.08
CA THR A 700 1.34 29.56 25.09
C THR A 700 1.97 30.26 26.27
N ARG A 701 2.71 31.33 25.99
CA ARG A 701 3.26 32.25 26.99
C ARG A 701 2.51 33.54 26.96
N PHE A 702 2.01 33.95 28.12
CA PHE A 702 1.41 35.27 28.29
C PHE A 702 2.51 36.22 28.73
N HIS A 703 2.69 37.30 27.98
CA HIS A 703 3.64 38.35 28.33
C HIS A 703 2.91 39.65 28.58
N ILE A 704 3.07 40.19 29.77
CA ILE A 704 2.61 41.55 30.13
C ILE A 704 3.89 42.32 30.35
N ASP A 705 4.21 43.28 29.47
CA ASP A 705 5.39 44.13 29.61
C ASP A 705 5.21 45.12 30.77
N GLN A 706 6.18 45.14 31.65
CA GLN A 706 6.20 46.05 32.80
C GLN A 706 6.30 47.53 32.39
N ASN A 707 6.65 47.83 31.13
CA ASN A 707 6.82 49.18 30.59
C ASN A 707 5.58 49.69 29.83
N GLN A 708 4.37 49.15 30.13
CA GLN A 708 3.09 49.61 29.55
C GLN A 708 2.89 49.24 28.06
N ASN A 709 3.78 48.53 27.42
CA ASN A 709 3.56 48.02 26.09
C ASN A 709 3.10 46.54 26.18
N TYR A 710 1.83 46.27 25.82
CA TYR A 710 1.36 44.89 25.69
C TYR A 710 2.01 44.27 24.50
N ARG A 711 2.98 43.34 24.75
CA ARG A 711 3.49 42.40 23.77
C ARG A 711 2.95 41.02 24.11
N LEU A 712 2.02 40.56 23.35
CA LEU A 712 1.49 39.19 23.40
C LEU A 712 2.41 38.26 22.62
#